data_2df7df686cc15beabbd59330354d68fd
#
_entry.id   2df7df686cc15beabbd59330354d68fd
#
_cell.length_a   1.000
_cell.length_b   1.000
_cell.length_c   1.000
_cell.angle_alpha   90.00
_cell.angle_beta   90.00
_cell.angle_gamma   90.00
#
_symmetry.space_group_name_H-M   'P 1'
#
loop_
_entity.id
_entity.type
_entity.pdbx_description
1 polymer ?
#
loop_
_entity_poly.entity_id
_entity_poly.type
_entity_poly.pdbx_seq_one_letter_code
_entity_poly.pdbx_strand_id
1 'polypeptide(L)'
;VYLAFSKFMKNRGHFLYKGNLGEVMDFENSMKGFCESLEKFNIDFPTLSDEQVKEVRDILCDHKIAKTVKKKNIITITKVKSKTAKAWIGLFCGCSVPVKVLFQDIDEEIVTDPEKISFEDASYDDYIANIEKGVGIYYEAIVSAKMLFDWSILNEILGDHQLLSDAMIAEYNKHHDDLKRLQKIIKGTGSRELYQDIFINDVSGNYVCYVGHAKTMSSADQKQFYTFLKNRLKNVNGISSEDAEWIDTEIKNGTLLPKQTKRDNSVIPHQLQLREFELILDNMQEMYPFLKENREKLLKIFNFVIPYYVGPLKGVVRKGESTNWMVPKKDGVIHPWNFDEMVDKEASAECFISRMTGNCSYLFNEKVLPKNSLLYETFEVLNELNPLKINGEPISVELKQRIYEQLFLTGKKVTKKSLTKYLIKNGYDKDIELSGIDNEFHSNLKSHIDFEDYDNLSDEEVEQIILRITVFEDKQLLKDYLNREFVKLSEDERKQICSLSYKGWGNLSEMLLNGITVTDSNGVEVSVMDMLWNTNLNLMQILSKKYGYKAEIEHYNKEHEKTIYNREDLMDYLNIPPAQRRKVNQLITIVKSLKKTYGVPNKIFFKISREHQDDPKRTSSRKEQLKYLYKSLKSEDEKHLMKELDELNDHELSNDKVYLYFLQKGRCIYSGKKLN
;
A
#
# COMPACT_ATOMS: atom_id res chain seq x y z
N VAL A 1 6.29 -9.35 5.28
CA VAL A 1 7.05 -8.34 6.03
C VAL A 1 7.13 -7.05 5.24
N TYR A 2 7.53 -7.05 3.96
CA TYR A 2 7.61 -5.84 3.11
C TYR A 2 6.26 -5.14 2.94
N LEU A 3 5.18 -5.88 2.63
CA LEU A 3 3.83 -5.33 2.52
C LEU A 3 3.30 -4.75 3.85
N ALA A 4 3.61 -5.40 4.98
CA ALA A 4 3.25 -4.88 6.29
C ALA A 4 4.05 -3.62 6.65
N PHE A 5 5.34 -3.57 6.27
CA PHE A 5 6.20 -2.41 6.48
C PHE A 5 5.84 -1.24 5.56
N SER A 6 5.55 -1.51 4.29
CA SER A 6 5.04 -0.52 3.32
C SER A 6 3.69 0.06 3.78
N LYS A 7 2.77 -0.77 4.29
CA LYS A 7 1.50 -0.34 4.85
C LYS A 7 1.67 0.49 6.13
N PHE A 8 2.64 0.13 6.96
CA PHE A 8 3.03 0.86 8.15
C PHE A 8 3.65 2.23 7.81
N MET A 9 4.51 2.30 6.79
CA MET A 9 5.11 3.56 6.32
C MET A 9 4.07 4.46 5.63
N LYS A 10 3.15 3.89 4.85
CA LYS A 10 2.02 4.64 4.27
C LYS A 10 1.13 5.25 5.34
N ASN A 11 0.76 4.49 6.37
CA ASN A 11 -0.03 5.01 7.47
C ASN A 11 0.68 6.12 8.26
N ARG A 12 2.01 6.14 8.33
CA ARG A 12 2.78 7.24 8.95
C ARG A 12 2.68 8.56 8.16
N GLY A 13 2.58 8.52 6.83
CA GLY A 13 2.41 9.71 6.00
C GLY A 13 1.02 10.34 6.10
N HIS A 14 0.01 9.57 6.48
CA HIS A 14 -1.38 10.01 6.54
C HIS A 14 -1.73 10.91 7.70
N PHE A 15 -1.00 10.79 8.82
CA PHE A 15 -1.47 11.36 10.07
C PHE A 15 -1.22 12.84 10.21
N LEU A 16 -0.13 13.36 9.69
CA LEU A 16 0.27 14.71 10.02
C LEU A 16 0.61 15.52 8.79
N TYR A 17 0.11 16.73 8.78
CA TYR A 17 0.65 17.82 7.98
C TYR A 17 2.18 17.83 8.09
N LYS A 18 2.88 17.92 6.96
CA LYS A 18 4.36 17.90 6.91
C LYS A 18 5.01 19.13 7.55
N GLY A 19 4.21 20.09 8.06
CA GLY A 19 4.65 21.29 8.72
C GLY A 19 4.97 21.13 10.20
N ASN A 20 4.90 22.23 10.92
CA ASN A 20 5.21 22.29 12.34
C ASN A 20 4.11 21.62 13.16
N LEU A 21 4.48 20.59 13.94
CA LEU A 21 3.55 19.90 14.84
C LEU A 21 2.84 20.84 15.82
N GLY A 22 3.50 21.89 16.27
CA GLY A 22 2.92 22.89 17.16
C GLY A 22 1.73 23.65 16.55
N GLU A 23 1.75 23.89 15.25
CA GLU A 23 0.66 24.55 14.53
C GLU A 23 -0.58 23.65 14.45
N VAL A 24 -0.39 22.36 14.22
CA VAL A 24 -1.50 21.39 14.17
C VAL A 24 -2.13 21.16 15.55
N MET A 25 -1.37 21.31 16.64
CA MET A 25 -1.87 21.10 17.99
C MET A 25 -2.78 22.23 18.51
N ASP A 26 -2.77 23.39 17.87
CA ASP A 26 -3.62 24.53 18.23
C ASP A 26 -4.88 24.57 17.34
N PHE A 27 -5.98 24.05 17.87
CA PHE A 27 -7.24 23.98 17.12
C PHE A 27 -7.80 25.35 16.75
N GLU A 28 -7.75 26.30 17.69
CA GLU A 28 -8.36 27.63 17.49
C GLU A 28 -7.63 28.39 16.39
N ASN A 29 -6.28 28.37 16.41
CA ASN A 29 -5.48 28.93 15.33
C ASN A 29 -5.66 28.19 14.01
N SER A 30 -5.75 26.87 14.03
CA SER A 30 -6.00 26.07 12.81
C SER A 30 -7.36 26.37 12.19
N MET A 31 -8.42 26.52 13.03
CA MET A 31 -9.76 26.89 12.57
C MET A 31 -9.79 28.33 12.01
N LYS A 32 -9.11 29.25 12.67
CA LYS A 32 -8.99 30.62 12.19
C LYS A 32 -8.27 30.68 10.85
N GLY A 33 -7.11 30.01 10.71
CA GLY A 33 -6.38 29.93 9.46
C GLY A 33 -7.18 29.27 8.34
N PHE A 34 -8.00 28.28 8.66
CA PHE A 34 -8.92 27.68 7.70
C PHE A 34 -9.97 28.69 7.22
N CYS A 35 -10.63 29.41 8.12
CA CYS A 35 -11.61 30.44 7.74
C CYS A 35 -10.97 31.57 6.91
N GLU A 36 -9.80 32.04 7.30
CA GLU A 36 -9.03 33.07 6.58
C GLU A 36 -8.64 32.61 5.16
N SER A 37 -8.26 31.32 5.00
CA SER A 37 -7.94 30.78 3.69
C SER A 37 -9.16 30.69 2.77
N LEU A 38 -10.33 30.35 3.29
CA LEU A 38 -11.57 30.33 2.52
C LEU A 38 -12.03 31.76 2.12
N GLU A 39 -11.90 32.73 3.05
CA GLU A 39 -12.18 34.14 2.79
C GLU A 39 -11.26 34.72 1.69
N LYS A 40 -9.97 34.42 1.76
CA LYS A 40 -8.95 34.81 0.75
C LYS A 40 -9.34 34.42 -0.66
N PHE A 41 -9.99 33.27 -0.81
CA PHE A 41 -10.42 32.75 -2.11
C PHE A 41 -11.91 32.99 -2.43
N ASN A 42 -12.58 33.86 -1.67
CA ASN A 42 -14.02 34.16 -1.80
C ASN A 42 -14.92 32.92 -1.73
N ILE A 43 -14.51 31.88 -1.01
CA ILE A 43 -15.30 30.64 -0.84
C ILE A 43 -16.32 30.90 0.28
N ASP A 44 -17.61 30.65 -0.03
CA ASP A 44 -18.70 30.86 0.92
C ASP A 44 -18.58 29.94 2.15
N PHE A 45 -18.15 30.51 3.25
CA PHE A 45 -18.11 29.87 4.56
C PHE A 45 -18.47 30.87 5.67
N PRO A 46 -19.34 30.54 6.64
CA PRO A 46 -19.76 31.49 7.65
C PRO A 46 -18.66 31.84 8.62
N THR A 47 -18.63 33.09 9.08
CA THR A 47 -17.80 33.49 10.22
C THR A 47 -18.37 32.82 11.48
N LEU A 48 -17.54 32.05 12.18
CA LEU A 48 -17.91 31.35 13.38
C LEU A 48 -17.62 32.19 14.63
N SER A 49 -18.53 32.17 15.60
CA SER A 49 -18.24 32.73 16.93
C SER A 49 -17.32 31.80 17.72
N ASP A 50 -16.62 32.33 18.74
CA ASP A 50 -15.74 31.56 19.62
C ASP A 50 -16.51 30.37 20.28
N GLU A 51 -17.78 30.56 20.61
CA GLU A 51 -18.64 29.52 21.17
C GLU A 51 -18.88 28.41 20.11
N GLN A 52 -19.16 28.76 18.85
CA GLN A 52 -19.32 27.80 17.77
C GLN A 52 -18.02 27.04 17.46
N VAL A 53 -16.87 27.74 17.50
CA VAL A 53 -15.56 27.10 17.34
C VAL A 53 -15.32 26.03 18.41
N LYS A 54 -15.66 26.36 19.67
CA LYS A 54 -15.57 25.40 20.77
C LYS A 54 -16.50 24.20 20.59
N GLU A 55 -17.76 24.44 20.20
CA GLU A 55 -18.70 23.34 19.93
C GLU A 55 -18.24 22.44 18.76
N VAL A 56 -17.67 23.03 17.70
CA VAL A 56 -17.09 22.27 16.58
C VAL A 56 -15.90 21.41 17.07
N ARG A 57 -15.04 21.97 17.93
CA ARG A 57 -13.95 21.25 18.57
C ARG A 57 -14.48 20.02 19.34
N ASP A 58 -15.46 20.23 20.20
CA ASP A 58 -16.03 19.16 21.03
C ASP A 58 -16.64 18.04 20.19
N ILE A 59 -17.30 18.37 19.05
CA ILE A 59 -17.83 17.38 18.12
C ILE A 59 -16.71 16.62 17.43
N LEU A 60 -15.63 17.28 17.01
CA LEU A 60 -14.49 16.61 16.37
C LEU A 60 -13.75 15.68 17.35
N CYS A 61 -13.68 16.06 18.63
CA CYS A 61 -13.11 15.24 19.71
C CYS A 61 -13.94 14.00 20.03
N ASP A 62 -15.23 13.97 19.71
CA ASP A 62 -16.07 12.80 20.00
C ASP A 62 -15.82 11.68 18.98
N HIS A 63 -14.83 10.84 19.27
CA HIS A 63 -14.42 9.71 18.41
C HIS A 63 -15.44 8.55 18.37
N LYS A 64 -16.53 8.63 19.11
CA LYS A 64 -17.62 7.64 19.11
C LYS A 64 -18.64 7.89 18.01
N ILE A 65 -18.69 9.12 17.53
CA ILE A 65 -19.66 9.52 16.51
C ILE A 65 -19.04 9.30 15.11
N ALA A 66 -19.82 8.65 14.25
CA ALA A 66 -19.42 8.48 12.84
C ALA A 66 -19.21 9.84 12.16
N LYS A 67 -18.24 9.92 11.25
CA LYS A 67 -17.90 11.14 10.48
C LYS A 67 -19.09 11.82 9.81
N THR A 68 -20.06 11.05 9.33
CA THR A 68 -21.30 11.57 8.73
C THR A 68 -22.21 12.25 9.76
N VAL A 69 -22.21 11.77 10.99
CA VAL A 69 -22.94 12.37 12.12
C VAL A 69 -22.21 13.61 12.62
N LYS A 70 -20.88 13.58 12.77
CA LYS A 70 -20.04 14.76 13.05
C LYS A 70 -20.37 15.89 12.07
N LYS A 71 -20.28 15.59 10.76
CA LYS A 71 -20.65 16.52 9.69
C LYS A 71 -22.06 17.13 9.91
N LYS A 72 -23.07 16.29 10.18
CA LYS A 72 -24.45 16.74 10.38
C LYS A 72 -24.57 17.68 11.59
N ASN A 73 -23.94 17.33 12.71
CA ASN A 73 -23.96 18.12 13.93
C ASN A 73 -23.29 19.49 13.72
N ILE A 74 -22.10 19.52 13.10
CA ILE A 74 -21.39 20.76 12.78
C ILE A 74 -22.22 21.65 11.85
N ILE A 75 -22.85 21.10 10.80
CA ILE A 75 -23.76 21.84 9.92
C ILE A 75 -24.92 22.46 10.72
N THR A 76 -25.45 21.75 11.71
CA THR A 76 -26.55 22.26 12.54
C THR A 76 -26.13 23.44 13.43
N ILE A 77 -24.95 23.35 14.05
CA ILE A 77 -24.40 24.39 14.92
C ILE A 77 -23.99 25.63 14.14
N THR A 78 -23.31 25.43 13.02
CA THR A 78 -22.83 26.52 12.15
C THR A 78 -23.94 27.12 11.28
N LYS A 79 -25.11 26.51 11.23
CA LYS A 79 -26.28 26.90 10.43
C LYS A 79 -26.00 27.09 8.94
N VAL A 80 -24.99 26.38 8.44
CA VAL A 80 -24.53 26.46 7.04
C VAL A 80 -25.61 25.99 6.09
N LYS A 81 -25.91 26.79 5.07
CA LYS A 81 -26.86 26.47 4.02
C LYS A 81 -26.20 26.09 2.70
N SER A 82 -25.10 26.74 2.37
CA SER A 82 -24.32 26.55 1.14
C SER A 82 -23.88 25.08 0.96
N LYS A 83 -23.91 24.63 -0.28
CA LYS A 83 -23.45 23.27 -0.66
C LYS A 83 -21.95 23.16 -0.52
N THR A 84 -21.23 24.21 -0.88
CA THR A 84 -19.78 24.34 -0.78
C THR A 84 -19.32 24.29 0.67
N ALA A 85 -19.87 25.10 1.57
CA ALA A 85 -19.53 25.07 2.99
C ALA A 85 -19.84 23.71 3.65
N LYS A 86 -20.96 23.06 3.29
CA LYS A 86 -21.25 21.67 3.74
C LYS A 86 -20.24 20.65 3.21
N ALA A 87 -19.65 20.87 2.05
CA ALA A 87 -18.61 20.02 1.48
C ALA A 87 -17.29 20.18 2.28
N TRP A 88 -16.89 21.41 2.60
CA TRP A 88 -15.72 21.69 3.44
C TRP A 88 -15.83 21.08 4.84
N ILE A 89 -17.00 21.23 5.49
CA ILE A 89 -17.26 20.54 6.77
C ILE A 89 -17.12 19.02 6.61
N GLY A 90 -17.65 18.47 5.52
CA GLY A 90 -17.47 17.04 5.23
C GLY A 90 -16.02 16.64 5.09
N LEU A 91 -15.21 17.44 4.42
CA LEU A 91 -13.81 17.16 4.14
C LEU A 91 -12.98 17.09 5.42
N PHE A 92 -13.05 18.10 6.29
CA PHE A 92 -12.30 18.07 7.55
C PHE A 92 -12.86 17.07 8.58
N CYS A 93 -14.08 16.57 8.39
CA CYS A 93 -14.59 15.40 9.13
C CYS A 93 -14.12 14.06 8.55
N GLY A 94 -13.30 14.02 7.49
CA GLY A 94 -12.82 12.81 6.83
C GLY A 94 -13.80 12.19 5.80
N CYS A 95 -14.87 12.89 5.42
CA CYS A 95 -15.77 12.40 4.39
C CYS A 95 -15.15 12.55 2.99
N SER A 96 -15.47 11.65 2.06
CA SER A 96 -15.11 11.80 0.65
C SER A 96 -16.00 12.86 0.00
N VAL A 97 -15.38 13.84 -0.67
CA VAL A 97 -16.05 15.00 -1.25
C VAL A 97 -15.57 15.23 -2.68
N PRO A 98 -16.47 15.51 -3.66
CA PRO A 98 -16.04 15.92 -5.00
C PRO A 98 -15.31 17.26 -4.96
N VAL A 99 -14.12 17.34 -5.57
CA VAL A 99 -13.27 18.54 -5.52
C VAL A 99 -13.96 19.76 -6.09
N LYS A 100 -14.65 19.63 -7.22
CA LYS A 100 -15.40 20.73 -7.82
C LYS A 100 -16.53 21.29 -6.96
N VAL A 101 -17.03 20.53 -5.96
CA VAL A 101 -18.05 21.05 -5.02
C VAL A 101 -17.42 21.95 -3.97
N LEU A 102 -16.13 21.77 -3.67
CA LEU A 102 -15.38 22.63 -2.75
C LEU A 102 -15.18 24.04 -3.32
N PHE A 103 -15.15 24.16 -4.65
CA PHE A 103 -14.84 25.38 -5.39
C PHE A 103 -15.99 25.78 -6.36
N GLN A 104 -17.24 25.47 -5.99
CA GLN A 104 -18.40 25.69 -6.85
C GLN A 104 -18.63 27.18 -7.22
N ASP A 105 -18.15 28.08 -6.37
CA ASP A 105 -18.34 29.53 -6.53
C ASP A 105 -17.17 30.19 -7.31
N ILE A 106 -16.27 29.40 -7.89
CA ILE A 106 -15.14 29.86 -8.71
C ILE A 106 -15.51 29.69 -10.19
N ASP A 107 -15.28 30.75 -10.99
CA ASP A 107 -15.59 30.78 -12.43
C ASP A 107 -14.66 29.86 -13.28
N GLU A 108 -13.62 29.30 -12.70
CA GLU A 108 -12.67 28.43 -13.39
C GLU A 108 -13.14 26.96 -13.37
N GLU A 109 -12.96 26.26 -14.50
CA GLU A 109 -13.26 24.83 -14.59
C GLU A 109 -12.18 24.01 -13.86
N ILE A 110 -12.48 23.55 -12.63
CA ILE A 110 -11.58 22.71 -11.85
C ILE A 110 -11.79 21.26 -12.23
N VAL A 111 -10.74 20.66 -12.83
CA VAL A 111 -10.70 19.24 -13.21
C VAL A 111 -9.57 18.56 -12.46
N THR A 112 -9.89 17.53 -11.72
CA THR A 112 -8.91 16.75 -10.95
C THR A 112 -9.09 15.24 -11.18
N ASP A 113 -7.99 14.51 -11.08
CA ASP A 113 -7.96 13.04 -11.02
C ASP A 113 -7.26 12.60 -9.72
N PRO A 114 -7.97 11.99 -8.77
CA PRO A 114 -9.40 11.63 -8.79
C PRO A 114 -10.34 12.83 -8.64
N GLU A 115 -11.58 12.67 -9.10
CA GLU A 115 -12.62 13.70 -8.95
C GLU A 115 -13.04 13.98 -7.49
N LYS A 116 -12.67 13.10 -6.55
CA LYS A 116 -13.04 13.17 -5.13
C LYS A 116 -11.80 13.10 -4.26
N ILE A 117 -11.82 13.86 -3.17
CA ILE A 117 -10.78 13.87 -2.15
C ILE A 117 -11.33 13.35 -0.82
N SER A 118 -10.51 12.61 -0.07
CA SER A 118 -10.78 12.21 1.31
C SER A 118 -9.47 12.11 2.08
N PHE A 119 -9.42 12.71 3.26
CA PHE A 119 -8.25 12.65 4.13
C PHE A 119 -8.04 11.28 4.81
N GLU A 120 -9.06 10.43 4.82
CA GLU A 120 -8.97 9.05 5.30
C GLU A 120 -8.54 8.04 4.21
N ASP A 121 -8.45 8.49 2.95
CA ASP A 121 -8.09 7.60 1.87
C ASP A 121 -6.64 7.13 2.01
N ALA A 122 -6.44 5.81 1.97
CA ALA A 122 -5.10 5.21 2.01
C ALA A 122 -4.22 5.61 0.82
N SER A 123 -4.82 6.06 -0.27
CA SER A 123 -4.14 6.54 -1.48
C SER A 123 -3.96 8.06 -1.52
N TYR A 124 -4.30 8.78 -0.43
CA TYR A 124 -4.25 10.25 -0.39
C TYR A 124 -2.90 10.80 -0.87
N ASP A 125 -1.81 10.28 -0.34
CA ASP A 125 -0.45 10.71 -0.70
C ASP A 125 -0.08 10.39 -2.15
N ASP A 126 -0.74 9.42 -2.76
CA ASP A 126 -0.48 9.01 -4.16
C ASP A 126 -1.10 9.98 -5.17
N TYR A 127 -2.24 10.60 -4.84
CA TYR A 127 -2.98 11.45 -5.78
C TYR A 127 -3.03 12.94 -5.39
N ILE A 128 -2.58 13.31 -4.21
CA ILE A 128 -2.71 14.70 -3.73
C ILE A 128 -2.01 15.71 -4.64
N ALA A 129 -0.91 15.33 -5.28
CA ALA A 129 -0.22 16.17 -6.24
C ALA A 129 -1.07 16.47 -7.49
N ASN A 130 -1.88 15.50 -7.93
CA ASN A 130 -2.83 15.72 -9.04
C ASN A 130 -3.94 16.69 -8.62
N ILE A 131 -4.39 16.60 -7.36
CA ILE A 131 -5.34 17.57 -6.79
C ILE A 131 -4.71 18.96 -6.76
N GLU A 132 -3.47 19.09 -6.26
CA GLU A 132 -2.72 20.36 -6.22
C GLU A 132 -2.61 20.98 -7.62
N LYS A 133 -2.22 20.19 -8.63
CA LYS A 133 -2.16 20.63 -10.03
C LYS A 133 -3.53 21.12 -10.55
N GLY A 134 -4.61 20.41 -10.26
CA GLY A 134 -5.95 20.72 -10.74
C GLY A 134 -6.62 21.90 -10.06
N VAL A 135 -6.30 22.20 -8.81
CA VAL A 135 -6.86 23.33 -8.05
C VAL A 135 -5.92 24.55 -7.97
N GLY A 136 -4.63 24.39 -8.33
CA GLY A 136 -3.65 25.46 -8.33
C GLY A 136 -3.52 26.18 -6.97
N ILE A 137 -3.63 27.52 -6.99
CA ILE A 137 -3.50 28.37 -5.79
C ILE A 137 -4.53 28.03 -4.70
N TYR A 138 -5.67 27.45 -5.05
CA TYR A 138 -6.72 27.08 -4.08
C TYR A 138 -6.35 25.87 -3.22
N TYR A 139 -5.22 25.22 -3.51
CA TYR A 139 -4.72 24.10 -2.71
C TYR A 139 -4.44 24.48 -1.24
N GLU A 140 -4.09 25.74 -0.98
CA GLU A 140 -3.90 26.25 0.38
C GLU A 140 -5.12 26.03 1.30
N ALA A 141 -6.34 26.16 0.76
CA ALA A 141 -7.55 25.88 1.52
C ALA A 141 -7.71 24.38 1.86
N ILE A 142 -7.28 23.49 0.97
CA ILE A 142 -7.27 22.04 1.25
C ILE A 142 -6.28 21.71 2.36
N VAL A 143 -5.09 22.34 2.34
CA VAL A 143 -4.07 22.19 3.38
C VAL A 143 -4.62 22.64 4.75
N SER A 144 -5.29 23.79 4.81
CA SER A 144 -5.91 24.29 6.04
C SER A 144 -6.98 23.34 6.59
N ALA A 145 -7.82 22.78 5.72
CA ALA A 145 -8.81 21.76 6.11
C ALA A 145 -8.14 20.46 6.60
N LYS A 146 -7.01 20.09 5.99
CA LYS A 146 -6.22 18.92 6.42
C LYS A 146 -5.66 19.12 7.83
N MET A 147 -5.22 20.33 8.21
CA MET A 147 -4.77 20.62 9.56
C MET A 147 -5.85 20.36 10.61
N LEU A 148 -7.10 20.73 10.35
CA LEU A 148 -8.22 20.43 11.26
C LEU A 148 -8.48 18.92 11.40
N PHE A 149 -8.41 18.20 10.29
CA PHE A 149 -8.52 16.74 10.32
C PHE A 149 -7.37 16.11 11.11
N ASP A 150 -6.12 16.52 10.86
CA ASP A 150 -4.95 16.01 11.56
C ASP A 150 -5.00 16.33 13.06
N TRP A 151 -5.49 17.52 13.43
CA TRP A 151 -5.73 17.86 14.82
C TRP A 151 -6.70 16.86 15.48
N SER A 152 -7.78 16.48 14.81
CA SER A 152 -8.73 15.50 15.35
C SER A 152 -8.09 14.14 15.64
N ILE A 153 -7.15 13.70 14.78
CA ILE A 153 -6.37 12.48 14.98
C ILE A 153 -5.40 12.61 16.15
N LEU A 154 -4.70 13.76 16.25
CA LEU A 154 -3.80 14.02 17.37
C LEU A 154 -4.54 14.06 18.70
N ASN A 155 -5.72 14.66 18.74
CA ASN A 155 -6.55 14.69 19.95
C ASN A 155 -7.02 13.28 20.35
N GLU A 156 -7.29 12.40 19.37
CA GLU A 156 -7.61 10.99 19.67
C GLU A 156 -6.44 10.24 20.34
N ILE A 157 -5.20 10.60 19.98
CA ILE A 157 -3.99 9.97 20.55
C ILE A 157 -3.63 10.57 21.91
N LEU A 158 -3.66 11.88 22.01
CA LEU A 158 -3.16 12.63 23.16
C LEU A 158 -4.23 13.00 24.19
N GLY A 159 -5.52 13.04 23.78
CA GLY A 159 -6.58 13.63 24.61
C GLY A 159 -6.25 15.09 24.95
N ASP A 160 -6.37 15.44 26.23
CA ASP A 160 -6.02 16.77 26.75
C ASP A 160 -4.52 16.92 27.12
N HIS A 161 -3.71 15.90 26.82
CA HIS A 161 -2.29 15.90 27.17
C HIS A 161 -1.43 16.45 26.04
N GLN A 162 -0.30 17.08 26.40
CA GLN A 162 0.65 17.58 25.42
C GLN A 162 1.71 16.55 25.01
N LEU A 163 1.95 15.57 25.87
CA LEU A 163 2.95 14.53 25.68
C LEU A 163 2.28 13.16 25.54
N LEU A 164 2.86 12.34 24.69
CA LEU A 164 2.39 10.97 24.47
C LEU A 164 2.50 10.11 25.74
N SER A 165 3.60 10.22 26.50
CA SER A 165 3.79 9.51 27.76
C SER A 165 2.74 9.88 28.79
N ASP A 166 2.39 11.15 28.91
CA ASP A 166 1.34 11.58 29.86
C ASP A 166 -0.02 10.99 29.49
N ALA A 167 -0.37 11.03 28.20
CA ALA A 167 -1.61 10.41 27.70
C ALA A 167 -1.62 8.89 27.98
N MET A 168 -0.52 8.21 27.71
CA MET A 168 -0.42 6.76 27.95
C MET A 168 -0.46 6.41 29.44
N ILE A 169 0.15 7.22 30.30
CA ILE A 169 0.10 7.06 31.78
C ILE A 169 -1.32 7.30 32.29
N ALA A 170 -2.00 8.31 31.79
CA ALA A 170 -3.39 8.59 32.17
C ALA A 170 -4.32 7.44 31.80
N GLU A 171 -4.22 6.89 30.58
CA GLU A 171 -4.99 5.72 30.17
C GLU A 171 -4.66 4.47 31.00
N TYR A 172 -3.40 4.25 31.33
CA TYR A 172 -2.96 3.14 32.19
C TYR A 172 -3.56 3.28 33.60
N ASN A 173 -3.47 4.47 34.20
CA ASN A 173 -4.02 4.72 35.53
C ASN A 173 -5.54 4.55 35.55
N LYS A 174 -6.24 5.09 34.55
CA LYS A 174 -7.69 4.90 34.40
C LYS A 174 -8.05 3.43 34.28
N HIS A 175 -7.33 2.66 33.44
CA HIS A 175 -7.57 1.21 33.32
C HIS A 175 -7.41 0.50 34.67
N HIS A 176 -6.38 0.85 35.43
CA HIS A 176 -6.11 0.24 36.71
C HIS A 176 -7.15 0.58 37.77
N ASP A 177 -7.59 1.82 37.81
CA ASP A 177 -8.62 2.29 38.75
C ASP A 177 -10.00 1.73 38.39
N ASP A 178 -10.39 1.71 37.13
CA ASP A 178 -11.58 1.06 36.62
C ASP A 178 -11.57 -0.44 36.97
N LEU A 179 -10.42 -1.11 36.78
CA LEU A 179 -10.29 -2.53 37.12
C LEU A 179 -10.49 -2.79 38.61
N LYS A 180 -9.88 -1.99 39.47
CA LYS A 180 -10.05 -2.09 40.91
C LYS A 180 -11.53 -1.87 41.33
N ARG A 181 -12.17 -0.83 40.74
CA ARG A 181 -13.55 -0.53 40.98
C ARG A 181 -14.45 -1.67 40.53
N LEU A 182 -14.27 -2.15 39.31
CA LEU A 182 -15.05 -3.26 38.76
C LEU A 182 -14.88 -4.56 39.58
N GLN A 183 -13.65 -4.88 39.96
CA GLN A 183 -13.36 -6.04 40.81
C GLN A 183 -14.04 -5.91 42.19
N LYS A 184 -14.07 -4.71 42.79
CA LYS A 184 -14.73 -4.45 44.04
C LYS A 184 -16.28 -4.64 43.93
N ILE A 185 -16.86 -4.13 42.85
CA ILE A 185 -18.30 -4.27 42.55
C ILE A 185 -18.65 -5.77 42.43
N ILE A 186 -17.91 -6.51 41.62
CA ILE A 186 -18.17 -7.94 41.38
C ILE A 186 -17.97 -8.76 42.65
N LYS A 187 -16.96 -8.47 43.47
CA LYS A 187 -16.76 -9.12 44.79
C LYS A 187 -17.95 -8.80 45.74
N GLY A 188 -18.49 -7.59 45.67
CA GLY A 188 -19.64 -7.16 46.48
C GLY A 188 -20.90 -7.97 46.21
N THR A 189 -21.06 -8.56 45.01
CA THR A 189 -22.18 -9.47 44.71
C THR A 189 -22.11 -10.82 45.43
N GLY A 190 -20.97 -11.18 46.04
CA GLY A 190 -20.75 -12.48 46.69
C GLY A 190 -20.61 -13.67 45.75
N SER A 191 -20.74 -13.49 44.44
CA SER A 191 -20.60 -14.57 43.44
C SER A 191 -19.14 -14.82 43.07
N ARG A 192 -18.56 -15.89 43.63
CA ARG A 192 -17.20 -16.31 43.28
C ARG A 192 -17.07 -16.78 41.82
N GLU A 193 -18.10 -17.43 41.30
CA GLU A 193 -18.15 -17.91 39.92
C GLU A 193 -18.14 -16.75 38.95
N LEU A 194 -18.97 -15.71 39.18
CA LEU A 194 -18.97 -14.51 38.33
C LEU A 194 -17.61 -13.82 38.29
N TYR A 195 -16.92 -13.73 39.45
CA TYR A 195 -15.59 -13.15 39.53
C TYR A 195 -14.58 -13.96 38.74
N GLN A 196 -14.60 -15.29 38.83
CA GLN A 196 -13.70 -16.18 38.10
C GLN A 196 -13.95 -16.10 36.59
N ASP A 197 -15.22 -16.09 36.17
CA ASP A 197 -15.58 -16.00 34.75
C ASP A 197 -15.15 -14.68 34.08
N ILE A 198 -15.22 -13.58 34.81
CA ILE A 198 -14.84 -12.28 34.27
C ILE A 198 -13.33 -12.09 34.25
N PHE A 199 -12.60 -12.49 35.30
CA PHE A 199 -11.21 -12.07 35.55
C PHE A 199 -10.17 -13.18 35.53
N ILE A 200 -10.55 -14.46 35.62
CA ILE A 200 -9.58 -15.57 35.81
C ILE A 200 -9.67 -16.66 34.75
N ASN A 201 -10.89 -17.18 34.52
CA ASN A 201 -11.09 -18.28 33.60
C ASN A 201 -10.92 -17.86 32.13
N ASP A 202 -10.51 -18.79 31.27
CA ASP A 202 -10.50 -18.55 29.83
C ASP A 202 -11.91 -18.65 29.24
N VAL A 203 -12.70 -17.58 29.38
CA VAL A 203 -14.04 -17.48 28.81
C VAL A 203 -14.02 -16.49 27.63
N SER A 204 -14.57 -16.90 26.52
CA SER A 204 -14.58 -16.05 25.30
C SER A 204 -15.18 -14.67 25.57
N GLY A 205 -14.43 -13.63 25.21
CA GLY A 205 -14.85 -12.24 25.34
C GLY A 205 -14.66 -11.62 26.72
N ASN A 206 -14.14 -12.35 27.73
CA ASN A 206 -13.93 -11.82 29.08
C ASN A 206 -12.68 -10.92 29.20
N TYR A 207 -12.39 -10.45 30.39
CA TYR A 207 -11.24 -9.58 30.67
C TYR A 207 -9.90 -10.23 30.32
N VAL A 208 -9.73 -11.54 30.58
CA VAL A 208 -8.49 -12.27 30.26
C VAL A 208 -8.23 -12.29 28.74
N CYS A 209 -9.29 -12.51 27.95
CA CYS A 209 -9.23 -12.41 26.49
C CYS A 209 -8.98 -10.96 26.03
N TYR A 210 -9.62 -9.99 26.71
CA TYR A 210 -9.49 -8.57 26.38
C TYR A 210 -8.07 -8.06 26.56
N VAL A 211 -7.37 -8.44 27.63
CA VAL A 211 -5.95 -8.06 27.85
C VAL A 211 -4.94 -8.97 27.16
N GLY A 212 -5.41 -10.00 26.46
CA GLY A 212 -4.55 -10.90 25.69
C GLY A 212 -3.79 -11.95 26.53
N HIS A 213 -4.26 -12.25 27.72
CA HIS A 213 -3.67 -13.25 28.63
C HIS A 213 -4.37 -14.62 28.57
N ALA A 214 -5.36 -14.79 27.70
CA ALA A 214 -6.04 -16.06 27.51
C ALA A 214 -5.08 -17.11 26.92
N LYS A 215 -5.16 -18.34 27.41
CA LYS A 215 -4.31 -19.46 26.97
C LYS A 215 -4.96 -20.26 25.85
N THR A 216 -6.28 -20.41 25.87
CA THR A 216 -7.04 -21.28 24.98
C THR A 216 -8.00 -20.51 24.07
N MET A 217 -8.40 -19.30 24.47
CA MET A 217 -9.34 -18.49 23.73
C MET A 217 -8.64 -17.39 22.91
N SER A 218 -9.27 -16.93 21.83
CA SER A 218 -8.79 -15.81 21.04
C SER A 218 -8.89 -14.49 21.83
N SER A 219 -8.00 -13.54 21.51
CA SER A 219 -8.08 -12.20 22.07
C SER A 219 -9.40 -11.53 21.73
N ALA A 220 -10.00 -10.84 22.69
CA ALA A 220 -11.22 -10.07 22.49
C ALA A 220 -10.90 -8.60 22.20
N ASP A 221 -11.70 -7.99 21.33
CA ASP A 221 -11.73 -6.55 21.16
C ASP A 221 -12.60 -5.89 22.25
N GLN A 222 -12.59 -4.55 22.30
CA GLN A 222 -13.35 -3.78 23.28
C GLN A 222 -14.87 -4.05 23.19
N LYS A 223 -15.40 -4.14 21.97
CA LYS A 223 -16.83 -4.38 21.73
C LYS A 223 -17.26 -5.77 22.23
N GLN A 224 -16.44 -6.78 21.97
CA GLN A 224 -16.69 -8.14 22.46
C GLN A 224 -16.66 -8.21 23.97
N PHE A 225 -15.67 -7.56 24.61
CA PHE A 225 -15.58 -7.49 26.06
C PHE A 225 -16.78 -6.75 26.68
N TYR A 226 -17.18 -5.62 26.15
CA TYR A 226 -18.34 -4.86 26.64
C TYR A 226 -19.64 -5.65 26.48
N THR A 227 -19.80 -6.36 25.36
CA THR A 227 -20.95 -7.23 25.13
C THR A 227 -20.98 -8.38 26.15
N PHE A 228 -19.83 -9.01 26.37
CA PHE A 228 -19.68 -10.06 27.38
C PHE A 228 -20.06 -9.53 28.79
N LEU A 229 -19.49 -8.40 29.17
CA LEU A 229 -19.73 -7.80 30.48
C LEU A 229 -21.22 -7.44 30.69
N LYS A 230 -21.86 -6.79 29.72
CA LYS A 230 -23.30 -6.49 29.76
C LYS A 230 -24.15 -7.74 29.91
N ASN A 231 -23.86 -8.79 29.17
CA ASN A 231 -24.64 -10.03 29.24
C ASN A 231 -24.49 -10.74 30.60
N ARG A 232 -23.26 -10.72 31.16
CA ARG A 232 -23.00 -11.34 32.48
C ARG A 232 -23.60 -10.56 33.64
N LEU A 233 -23.69 -9.24 33.52
CA LEU A 233 -24.20 -8.39 34.62
C LEU A 233 -25.72 -8.16 34.56
N LYS A 234 -26.41 -8.51 33.47
CA LYS A 234 -27.82 -8.18 33.24
C LYS A 234 -28.80 -8.62 34.33
N ASN A 235 -28.52 -9.71 35.03
CA ASN A 235 -29.44 -10.28 36.04
C ASN A 235 -28.71 -10.55 37.36
N VAL A 236 -27.66 -9.81 37.68
CA VAL A 236 -26.87 -10.00 38.88
C VAL A 236 -27.44 -9.13 40.02
N ASN A 237 -27.84 -9.78 41.10
CA ASN A 237 -28.25 -9.09 42.33
C ASN A 237 -27.03 -8.61 43.12
N GLY A 238 -27.15 -7.50 43.85
CA GLY A 238 -26.12 -6.99 44.76
C GLY A 238 -25.20 -5.93 44.13
N ILE A 239 -25.49 -5.45 42.91
CA ILE A 239 -24.85 -4.26 42.34
C ILE A 239 -25.70 -3.05 42.72
N SER A 240 -25.10 -1.99 43.27
CA SER A 240 -25.78 -0.75 43.56
C SER A 240 -26.25 -0.05 42.28
N SER A 241 -27.32 0.76 42.36
CA SER A 241 -27.81 1.54 41.22
C SER A 241 -26.74 2.49 40.67
N GLU A 242 -25.94 3.08 41.56
CA GLU A 242 -24.83 3.98 41.19
C GLU A 242 -23.71 3.24 40.41
N ASP A 243 -23.34 2.03 40.84
CA ASP A 243 -22.31 1.24 40.16
C ASP A 243 -22.81 0.68 38.82
N ALA A 244 -24.09 0.31 38.73
CA ALA A 244 -24.71 -0.12 37.49
C ALA A 244 -24.73 1.04 36.46
N GLU A 245 -25.12 2.23 36.90
CA GLU A 245 -25.13 3.44 36.08
C GLU A 245 -23.70 3.82 35.62
N TRP A 246 -22.71 3.72 36.53
CA TRP A 246 -21.32 3.95 36.18
C TRP A 246 -20.84 2.97 35.09
N ILE A 247 -21.05 1.66 35.26
CA ILE A 247 -20.66 0.65 34.26
C ILE A 247 -21.33 0.93 32.91
N ASP A 248 -22.64 1.21 32.90
CA ASP A 248 -23.39 1.49 31.69
C ASP A 248 -22.91 2.77 30.98
N THR A 249 -22.60 3.81 31.74
CA THR A 249 -22.09 5.08 31.24
C THR A 249 -20.71 4.90 30.63
N GLU A 250 -19.78 4.25 31.35
CA GLU A 250 -18.43 3.99 30.85
C GLU A 250 -18.43 3.07 29.60
N ILE A 251 -19.32 2.07 29.57
CA ILE A 251 -19.48 1.22 28.39
C ILE A 251 -20.10 1.99 27.20
N LYS A 252 -21.12 2.80 27.42
CA LYS A 252 -21.70 3.66 26.37
C LYS A 252 -20.69 4.63 25.84
N ASN A 253 -19.90 5.16 26.72
CA ASN A 253 -18.83 6.09 26.41
C ASN A 253 -17.59 5.42 25.77
N GLY A 254 -17.49 4.10 25.80
CA GLY A 254 -16.31 3.39 25.31
C GLY A 254 -15.04 3.68 26.13
N THR A 255 -15.19 4.12 27.39
CA THR A 255 -14.13 4.57 28.28
C THR A 255 -13.83 3.61 29.41
N LEU A 256 -14.58 2.50 29.55
CA LEU A 256 -14.31 1.47 30.55
C LEU A 256 -13.05 0.69 30.23
N LEU A 257 -12.10 0.64 31.15
CA LEU A 257 -10.86 -0.12 31.02
C LEU A 257 -10.12 0.20 29.68
N PRO A 258 -9.74 1.46 29.43
CA PRO A 258 -9.10 1.84 28.17
C PRO A 258 -7.78 1.10 28.00
N LYS A 259 -7.37 0.86 26.74
CA LYS A 259 -6.06 0.32 26.40
C LYS A 259 -5.15 1.45 25.88
N GLN A 260 -3.89 1.45 26.27
CA GLN A 260 -2.88 2.38 25.78
C GLN A 260 -2.70 2.29 24.26
N THR A 261 -2.86 1.09 23.70
CA THR A 261 -2.80 0.84 22.25
C THR A 261 -4.16 0.33 21.80
N LYS A 262 -4.94 1.17 21.15
CA LYS A 262 -6.17 0.79 20.46
C LYS A 262 -5.83 0.28 19.07
N ARG A 263 -6.65 -0.63 18.52
CA ARG A 263 -6.43 -1.19 17.18
C ARG A 263 -6.48 -0.10 16.10
N ASP A 264 -7.24 0.95 16.34
CA ASP A 264 -7.42 2.08 15.45
C ASP A 264 -6.31 3.15 15.63
N ASN A 265 -5.66 3.21 16.82
CA ASN A 265 -4.54 4.06 17.17
C ASN A 265 -3.19 3.34 17.13
N SER A 266 -3.09 2.20 16.45
CA SER A 266 -1.86 1.39 16.47
C SER A 266 -0.66 2.08 15.83
N VAL A 267 -0.84 3.22 15.17
CA VAL A 267 0.23 3.98 14.53
C VAL A 267 0.38 5.34 15.21
N ILE A 268 1.26 5.38 16.21
CA ILE A 268 1.67 6.64 16.83
C ILE A 268 2.63 7.35 15.89
N PRO A 269 2.36 8.60 15.47
CA PRO A 269 3.25 9.36 14.62
C PRO A 269 4.64 9.52 15.24
N HIS A 270 5.67 9.26 14.45
CA HIS A 270 7.06 9.39 14.91
C HIS A 270 7.40 10.79 15.42
N GLN A 271 6.74 11.82 14.87
CA GLN A 271 6.88 13.20 15.31
C GLN A 271 6.54 13.41 16.79
N LEU A 272 5.53 12.72 17.33
CA LEU A 272 5.21 12.79 18.76
C LEU A 272 6.32 12.18 19.62
N GLN A 273 6.87 11.06 19.18
CA GLN A 273 7.98 10.39 19.85
C GLN A 273 9.26 11.25 19.79
N LEU A 274 9.53 11.89 18.63
CA LEU A 274 10.66 12.77 18.43
C LEU A 274 10.57 13.99 19.35
N ARG A 275 9.41 14.67 19.40
CA ARG A 275 9.17 15.80 20.29
C ARG A 275 9.45 15.44 21.75
N GLU A 276 8.98 14.30 22.18
CA GLU A 276 9.21 13.83 23.55
C GLU A 276 10.70 13.53 23.80
N PHE A 277 11.38 12.92 22.83
CA PHE A 277 12.81 12.68 22.90
C PHE A 277 13.62 13.97 22.96
N GLU A 278 13.27 15.00 22.18
CA GLU A 278 13.89 16.32 22.23
C GLU A 278 13.73 16.97 23.61
N LEU A 279 12.54 16.92 24.21
CA LEU A 279 12.30 17.42 25.56
C LEU A 279 13.10 16.65 26.63
N ILE A 280 13.24 15.33 26.47
CA ILE A 280 14.10 14.54 27.37
C ILE A 280 15.55 14.99 27.27
N LEU A 281 16.07 15.22 26.05
CA LEU A 281 17.42 15.72 25.86
C LEU A 281 17.60 17.09 26.50
N ASP A 282 16.64 18.02 26.33
CA ASP A 282 16.67 19.36 26.89
C ASP A 282 16.67 19.35 28.41
N ASN A 283 15.85 18.52 29.02
CA ASN A 283 15.75 18.41 30.48
C ASN A 283 16.98 17.72 31.12
N MET A 284 17.61 16.78 30.39
CA MET A 284 18.71 15.99 30.96
C MET A 284 20.11 16.50 30.62
N GLN A 285 20.25 17.45 29.68
CA GLN A 285 21.56 17.93 29.22
C GLN A 285 22.41 18.60 30.31
N GLU A 286 21.77 19.20 31.32
CA GLU A 286 22.49 19.80 32.45
C GLU A 286 23.07 18.72 33.37
N MET A 287 22.35 17.63 33.57
CA MET A 287 22.80 16.52 34.40
C MET A 287 23.80 15.61 33.67
N TYR A 288 23.68 15.49 32.34
CA TYR A 288 24.54 14.70 31.49
C TYR A 288 25.09 15.51 30.32
N PRO A 289 26.21 16.22 30.50
CA PRO A 289 26.79 17.14 29.48
C PRO A 289 27.03 16.49 28.11
N PHE A 290 27.33 15.19 28.06
CA PHE A 290 27.52 14.46 26.82
C PHE A 290 26.27 14.47 25.91
N LEU A 291 25.05 14.61 26.45
CA LEU A 291 23.82 14.74 25.69
C LEU A 291 23.81 16.02 24.87
N LYS A 292 24.28 17.11 25.42
CA LYS A 292 24.43 18.40 24.74
C LYS A 292 25.46 18.30 23.60
N GLU A 293 26.63 17.69 23.89
CA GLU A 293 27.70 17.54 22.91
C GLU A 293 27.32 16.63 21.74
N ASN A 294 26.47 15.65 21.98
CA ASN A 294 26.08 14.64 20.97
C ASN A 294 24.62 14.78 20.51
N ARG A 295 23.94 15.90 20.81
CA ARG A 295 22.51 16.11 20.50
C ARG A 295 22.17 15.79 19.06
N GLU A 296 22.90 16.34 18.11
CA GLU A 296 22.64 16.10 16.68
C GLU A 296 22.83 14.63 16.28
N LYS A 297 23.84 13.98 16.83
CA LYS A 297 24.05 12.54 16.58
C LYS A 297 22.91 11.70 17.14
N LEU A 298 22.42 12.04 18.33
CA LEU A 298 21.31 11.34 18.97
C LEU A 298 20.01 11.52 18.18
N LEU A 299 19.73 12.73 17.72
CA LEU A 299 18.57 13.01 16.85
C LEU A 299 18.70 12.27 15.51
N LYS A 300 19.89 12.25 14.90
CA LYS A 300 20.14 11.46 13.70
C LYS A 300 19.93 9.96 13.93
N ILE A 301 20.39 9.42 15.06
CA ILE A 301 20.15 8.01 15.43
C ILE A 301 18.65 7.72 15.57
N PHE A 302 17.94 8.61 16.26
CA PHE A 302 16.51 8.44 16.54
C PHE A 302 15.66 8.48 15.28
N ASN A 303 15.99 9.38 14.35
CA ASN A 303 15.27 9.57 13.08
C ASN A 303 15.78 8.63 11.96
N PHE A 304 16.84 7.88 12.22
CA PHE A 304 17.50 7.10 11.18
C PHE A 304 16.62 5.98 10.65
N VAL A 305 16.33 6.03 9.37
CA VAL A 305 15.70 4.96 8.62
C VAL A 305 16.57 4.67 7.40
N ILE A 306 16.98 3.42 7.23
CA ILE A 306 17.69 3.02 6.02
C ILE A 306 16.71 3.12 4.84
N PRO A 307 17.00 3.95 3.82
CA PRO A 307 16.15 4.01 2.64
C PRO A 307 16.01 2.62 2.00
N TYR A 308 14.80 2.27 1.59
CA TYR A 308 14.51 0.93 1.03
C TYR A 308 15.34 0.64 -0.22
N TYR A 309 15.65 1.66 -1.01
CA TYR A 309 16.45 1.57 -2.24
C TYR A 309 17.95 1.41 -1.97
N VAL A 310 18.42 1.64 -0.75
CA VAL A 310 19.80 1.34 -0.34
C VAL A 310 19.91 -0.13 0.10
N GLY A 311 18.85 -0.67 0.68
CA GLY A 311 18.79 -2.04 1.15
C GLY A 311 19.61 -2.29 2.43
N PRO A 312 19.90 -3.55 2.76
CA PRO A 312 20.62 -3.90 3.97
C PRO A 312 22.08 -3.43 3.89
N LEU A 313 22.56 -2.78 4.96
CA LEU A 313 23.94 -2.27 5.05
C LEU A 313 24.99 -3.40 5.19
N LYS A 314 24.59 -4.57 5.68
CA LYS A 314 25.44 -5.76 5.74
C LYS A 314 24.80 -6.88 4.94
N GLY A 315 25.36 -7.18 3.79
CA GLY A 315 25.07 -8.41 3.08
C GLY A 315 25.84 -9.59 3.70
N VAL A 316 25.27 -10.78 3.61
CA VAL A 316 26.01 -12.00 3.92
C VAL A 316 26.97 -12.24 2.76
N VAL A 317 28.22 -11.84 2.93
CA VAL A 317 29.28 -12.15 1.97
C VAL A 317 29.68 -13.62 2.21
N ARG A 318 29.18 -14.51 1.38
CA ARG A 318 29.73 -15.87 1.28
C ARG A 318 30.62 -15.93 0.04
N LYS A 319 31.95 -15.90 0.24
CA LYS A 319 32.96 -16.11 -0.82
C LYS A 319 32.64 -15.41 -2.16
N GLY A 320 32.49 -14.08 -2.13
CA GLY A 320 32.32 -13.28 -3.31
C GLY A 320 30.88 -12.90 -3.68
N GLU A 321 29.86 -13.40 -2.98
CA GLU A 321 28.46 -12.99 -3.18
C GLU A 321 28.05 -11.89 -2.21
N SER A 322 27.76 -10.69 -2.72
CA SER A 322 27.01 -9.68 -1.96
C SER A 322 25.52 -9.88 -2.18
N THR A 323 24.77 -10.07 -1.09
CA THR A 323 23.29 -10.15 -1.14
C THR A 323 22.64 -8.77 -1.08
N ASN A 324 23.42 -7.73 -0.89
CA ASN A 324 22.96 -6.33 -0.87
C ASN A 324 23.37 -5.61 -2.15
N TRP A 325 22.70 -4.52 -2.42
CA TRP A 325 22.93 -3.62 -3.55
C TRP A 325 23.44 -2.24 -3.11
N MET A 326 23.71 -2.07 -1.82
CA MET A 326 24.29 -0.85 -1.28
C MET A 326 25.70 -0.63 -1.84
N VAL A 327 25.93 0.59 -2.33
CA VAL A 327 27.23 1.03 -2.87
C VAL A 327 27.88 1.97 -1.85
N PRO A 328 29.06 1.63 -1.28
CA PRO A 328 29.77 2.52 -0.39
C PRO A 328 30.53 3.61 -1.19
N LYS A 329 30.55 4.83 -0.65
CA LYS A 329 31.42 5.94 -1.16
C LYS A 329 32.86 5.81 -0.65
N LYS A 330 33.02 5.27 0.56
CA LYS A 330 34.30 5.15 1.28
C LYS A 330 34.32 3.84 2.07
N ASP A 331 35.53 3.33 2.28
CA ASP A 331 35.73 2.23 3.22
C ASP A 331 35.55 2.71 4.65
N GLY A 332 34.91 1.88 5.47
CA GLY A 332 34.72 2.16 6.90
C GLY A 332 33.40 1.63 7.45
N VAL A 333 33.13 1.98 8.71
CA VAL A 333 31.92 1.53 9.40
C VAL A 333 30.81 2.59 9.16
N ILE A 334 29.67 2.09 8.69
CA ILE A 334 28.50 2.92 8.46
C ILE A 334 27.68 3.02 9.74
N HIS A 335 27.43 4.24 10.16
CA HIS A 335 26.61 4.62 11.31
C HIS A 335 25.45 5.52 10.88
N PRO A 336 24.38 5.66 11.69
CA PRO A 336 23.29 6.59 11.38
C PRO A 336 23.73 8.04 11.12
N TRP A 337 24.75 8.51 11.83
CA TRP A 337 25.21 9.89 11.73
C TRP A 337 26.18 10.18 10.58
N ASN A 338 26.82 9.15 10.01
CA ASN A 338 27.72 9.32 8.85
C ASN A 338 27.19 8.64 7.58
N PHE A 339 25.94 8.23 7.58
CA PHE A 339 25.32 7.45 6.51
C PHE A 339 25.43 8.14 5.14
N ASP A 340 25.11 9.44 5.07
CA ASP A 340 25.14 10.21 3.84
C ASP A 340 26.54 10.42 3.26
N GLU A 341 27.57 10.39 4.13
CA GLU A 341 28.98 10.49 3.73
C GLU A 341 29.54 9.14 3.26
N MET A 342 29.02 8.04 3.79
CA MET A 342 29.55 6.69 3.59
C MET A 342 28.85 5.93 2.47
N VAL A 343 27.57 6.25 2.21
CA VAL A 343 26.73 5.51 1.26
C VAL A 343 26.41 6.37 0.05
N ASP A 344 26.64 5.81 -1.11
CA ASP A 344 26.15 6.35 -2.38
C ASP A 344 24.70 5.92 -2.58
N LYS A 345 23.78 6.82 -2.21
CA LYS A 345 22.34 6.57 -2.31
C LYS A 345 21.91 6.33 -3.75
N GLU A 346 22.51 7.06 -4.66
CA GLU A 346 22.11 7.05 -6.06
C GLU A 346 22.62 5.80 -6.78
N ALA A 347 23.93 5.49 -6.68
CA ALA A 347 24.47 4.25 -7.22
C ALA A 347 23.78 3.02 -6.58
N SER A 348 23.41 3.11 -5.30
CA SER A 348 22.63 2.06 -4.63
C SER A 348 21.21 1.95 -5.22
N ALA A 349 20.58 3.08 -5.53
CA ALA A 349 19.27 3.11 -6.18
C ALA A 349 19.30 2.54 -7.59
N GLU A 350 20.33 2.84 -8.40
CA GLU A 350 20.53 2.24 -9.72
C GLU A 350 20.69 0.71 -9.63
N CYS A 351 21.49 0.24 -8.68
CA CYS A 351 21.59 -1.20 -8.42
C CYS A 351 20.27 -1.82 -7.98
N PHE A 352 19.46 -1.08 -7.19
CA PHE A 352 18.13 -1.50 -6.79
C PHE A 352 17.18 -1.60 -7.97
N ILE A 353 17.13 -0.58 -8.84
CA ILE A 353 16.33 -0.58 -10.07
C ILE A 353 16.66 -1.82 -10.91
N SER A 354 17.94 -2.02 -11.20
CA SER A 354 18.40 -3.17 -12.00
C SER A 354 17.95 -4.52 -11.41
N ARG A 355 17.92 -4.65 -10.07
CA ARG A 355 17.49 -5.89 -9.40
C ARG A 355 15.97 -6.06 -9.33
N MET A 356 15.22 -4.96 -9.25
CA MET A 356 13.77 -5.01 -9.08
C MET A 356 13.02 -5.05 -10.41
N THR A 357 13.65 -4.58 -11.50
CA THR A 357 13.08 -4.66 -12.85
C THR A 357 13.05 -6.12 -13.33
N GLY A 358 11.87 -6.58 -13.73
CA GLY A 358 11.67 -7.90 -14.29
C GLY A 358 12.38 -8.11 -15.64
N ASN A 359 12.34 -9.33 -16.16
CA ASN A 359 12.88 -9.64 -17.48
C ASN A 359 11.74 -9.79 -18.51
N CYS A 360 12.03 -9.50 -19.76
CA CYS A 360 11.14 -9.64 -20.90
C CYS A 360 10.61 -11.09 -21.02
N SER A 361 9.34 -11.23 -21.39
CA SER A 361 8.72 -12.54 -21.58
C SER A 361 9.24 -13.30 -22.77
N TYR A 362 9.87 -12.63 -23.73
CA TYR A 362 10.32 -13.22 -25.00
C TYR A 362 11.84 -13.21 -25.17
N LEU A 363 12.55 -12.21 -24.65
CA LEU A 363 13.99 -12.07 -24.82
C LEU A 363 14.73 -12.32 -23.50
N PHE A 364 15.80 -13.11 -23.56
CA PHE A 364 16.64 -13.41 -22.42
C PHE A 364 17.44 -12.18 -21.98
N ASN A 365 17.48 -11.97 -20.65
CA ASN A 365 18.22 -10.90 -19.97
C ASN A 365 17.77 -9.47 -20.27
N GLU A 366 16.83 -9.26 -21.16
CA GLU A 366 16.26 -7.95 -21.43
C GLU A 366 15.32 -7.49 -20.30
N LYS A 367 15.46 -6.24 -19.88
CA LYS A 367 14.61 -5.65 -18.85
C LYS A 367 13.28 -5.19 -19.43
N VAL A 368 12.21 -5.37 -18.67
CA VAL A 368 10.90 -4.87 -19.05
C VAL A 368 10.79 -3.37 -18.88
N LEU A 369 9.96 -2.74 -19.70
CA LEU A 369 9.59 -1.34 -19.58
C LEU A 369 8.59 -1.09 -18.45
N PRO A 370 8.58 0.10 -17.83
CA PRO A 370 7.46 0.54 -16.99
C PRO A 370 6.15 0.54 -17.77
N LYS A 371 5.02 0.36 -17.09
CA LYS A 371 3.71 0.46 -17.75
C LYS A 371 3.45 1.83 -18.36
N ASN A 372 3.98 2.88 -17.74
CA ASN A 372 3.86 4.25 -18.21
C ASN A 372 5.06 4.70 -19.10
N SER A 373 5.90 3.77 -19.61
CA SER A 373 6.84 4.09 -20.67
C SER A 373 6.10 4.57 -21.91
N LEU A 374 6.57 5.60 -22.59
CA LEU A 374 5.97 6.13 -23.83
C LEU A 374 5.80 4.99 -24.85
N LEU A 375 6.85 4.23 -25.04
CA LEU A 375 6.85 3.08 -25.95
C LEU A 375 5.86 2.00 -25.52
N TYR A 376 5.79 1.71 -24.21
CA TYR A 376 4.89 0.66 -23.71
C TYR A 376 3.42 1.07 -23.74
N GLU A 377 3.09 2.33 -23.43
CA GLU A 377 1.73 2.87 -23.56
C GLU A 377 1.27 2.84 -25.03
N THR A 378 2.14 3.27 -25.95
CA THR A 378 1.87 3.19 -27.40
C THR A 378 1.61 1.75 -27.82
N PHE A 379 2.46 0.83 -27.38
CA PHE A 379 2.28 -0.60 -27.64
C PHE A 379 0.92 -1.12 -27.13
N GLU A 380 0.57 -0.84 -25.87
CA GLU A 380 -0.69 -1.33 -25.28
C GLU A 380 -1.90 -0.79 -26.05
N VAL A 381 -1.92 0.52 -26.38
CA VAL A 381 -3.01 1.13 -27.13
C VAL A 381 -3.15 0.53 -28.52
N LEU A 382 -2.05 0.39 -29.27
CA LEU A 382 -2.09 -0.19 -30.63
C LEU A 382 -2.50 -1.68 -30.58
N ASN A 383 -1.98 -2.43 -29.65
CA ASN A 383 -2.28 -3.85 -29.52
C ASN A 383 -3.76 -4.10 -29.15
N GLU A 384 -4.39 -3.18 -28.39
CA GLU A 384 -5.81 -3.24 -28.03
C GLU A 384 -6.70 -2.67 -29.14
N LEU A 385 -6.23 -1.70 -29.93
CA LEU A 385 -6.99 -1.03 -31.00
C LEU A 385 -6.95 -1.82 -32.32
N ASN A 386 -5.86 -2.52 -32.64
CA ASN A 386 -5.68 -3.22 -33.92
C ASN A 386 -6.77 -4.26 -34.25
N PRO A 387 -7.37 -5.00 -33.28
CA PRO A 387 -8.47 -5.93 -33.55
C PRO A 387 -9.80 -5.26 -33.86
N LEU A 388 -9.92 -3.93 -33.78
CA LEU A 388 -11.18 -3.19 -34.00
C LEU A 388 -11.75 -3.46 -35.41
N LYS A 389 -13.04 -3.76 -35.42
CA LYS A 389 -13.83 -3.96 -36.64
C LYS A 389 -15.09 -3.10 -36.59
N ILE A 390 -15.46 -2.58 -37.74
CA ILE A 390 -16.72 -1.87 -37.96
C ILE A 390 -17.57 -2.74 -38.89
N ASN A 391 -18.76 -3.13 -38.45
CA ASN A 391 -19.68 -3.99 -39.20
C ASN A 391 -19.04 -5.30 -39.70
N GLY A 392 -18.11 -5.86 -38.88
CA GLY A 392 -17.39 -7.10 -39.18
C GLY A 392 -16.09 -6.93 -39.97
N GLU A 393 -15.85 -5.80 -40.59
CA GLU A 393 -14.64 -5.50 -41.38
C GLU A 393 -13.58 -4.76 -40.55
N PRO A 394 -12.28 -5.08 -40.71
CA PRO A 394 -11.19 -4.36 -40.05
C PRO A 394 -11.21 -2.88 -40.45
N ILE A 395 -10.86 -1.97 -39.54
CA ILE A 395 -10.69 -0.54 -39.84
C ILE A 395 -9.47 -0.31 -40.75
N SER A 396 -9.46 0.84 -41.47
CA SER A 396 -8.25 1.21 -42.23
C SER A 396 -7.13 1.68 -41.27
N VAL A 397 -5.89 1.56 -41.71
CA VAL A 397 -4.70 2.00 -40.93
C VAL A 397 -4.78 3.50 -40.66
N GLU A 398 -5.21 4.31 -41.63
CA GLU A 398 -5.35 5.75 -41.48
C GLU A 398 -6.44 6.13 -40.44
N LEU A 399 -7.53 5.38 -40.41
CA LEU A 399 -8.57 5.59 -39.40
C LEU A 399 -8.05 5.23 -38.00
N LYS A 400 -7.31 4.13 -37.87
CA LYS A 400 -6.68 3.72 -36.62
C LYS A 400 -5.74 4.82 -36.09
N GLN A 401 -4.86 5.32 -36.93
CA GLN A 401 -3.91 6.38 -36.58
C GLN A 401 -4.62 7.66 -36.14
N ARG A 402 -5.69 8.06 -36.84
CA ARG A 402 -6.54 9.18 -36.41
C ARG A 402 -7.24 8.94 -35.06
N ILE A 403 -7.71 7.72 -34.80
CA ILE A 403 -8.31 7.36 -33.50
C ILE A 403 -7.25 7.49 -32.41
N TYR A 404 -6.03 6.98 -32.63
CA TYR A 404 -4.91 7.13 -31.72
C TYR A 404 -4.63 8.59 -31.38
N GLU A 405 -4.46 9.43 -32.38
CA GLU A 405 -4.11 10.84 -32.21
C GLU A 405 -5.25 11.69 -31.64
N GLN A 406 -6.49 11.45 -32.05
CA GLN A 406 -7.62 12.32 -31.71
C GLN A 406 -8.48 11.86 -30.54
N LEU A 407 -8.33 10.61 -30.07
CA LEU A 407 -9.05 10.11 -28.91
C LEU A 407 -8.14 9.77 -27.75
N PHE A 408 -7.03 9.09 -27.98
CA PHE A 408 -6.18 8.64 -26.87
C PHE A 408 -5.27 9.76 -26.34
N LEU A 409 -4.78 10.66 -27.18
CA LEU A 409 -3.97 11.82 -26.76
C LEU A 409 -4.80 12.95 -26.09
N THR A 410 -6.13 12.77 -25.91
CA THR A 410 -6.96 13.79 -25.24
C THR A 410 -7.02 13.66 -23.71
N GLY A 411 -6.38 12.66 -23.12
CA GLY A 411 -6.41 12.40 -21.68
C GLY A 411 -7.73 11.86 -21.15
N LYS A 412 -8.74 11.67 -21.97
CA LYS A 412 -10.03 11.15 -21.56
C LYS A 412 -10.07 9.63 -21.74
N LYS A 413 -10.67 8.94 -20.78
CA LYS A 413 -10.86 7.49 -20.88
C LYS A 413 -11.66 7.13 -22.14
N VAL A 414 -11.06 6.31 -23.00
CA VAL A 414 -11.69 5.85 -24.24
C VAL A 414 -12.59 4.65 -23.95
N THR A 415 -13.83 4.74 -24.38
CA THR A 415 -14.84 3.69 -24.26
C THR A 415 -15.44 3.39 -25.62
N LYS A 416 -16.02 2.19 -25.78
CA LYS A 416 -16.76 1.85 -26.99
C LYS A 416 -17.80 2.91 -27.36
N LYS A 417 -18.47 3.50 -26.35
CA LYS A 417 -19.44 4.58 -26.52
C LYS A 417 -18.81 5.89 -27.03
N SER A 418 -17.63 6.29 -26.49
CA SER A 418 -16.93 7.50 -26.96
C SER A 418 -16.38 7.30 -28.37
N LEU A 419 -15.89 6.10 -28.68
CA LEU A 419 -15.43 5.71 -30.01
C LEU A 419 -16.58 5.74 -31.03
N THR A 420 -17.75 5.16 -30.71
CA THR A 420 -18.94 5.24 -31.55
C THR A 420 -19.34 6.67 -31.83
N LYS A 421 -19.38 7.54 -30.81
CA LYS A 421 -19.67 8.97 -31.00
C LYS A 421 -18.67 9.66 -31.94
N TYR A 422 -17.39 9.36 -31.79
CA TYR A 422 -16.33 9.88 -32.64
C TYR A 422 -16.50 9.44 -34.08
N LEU A 423 -16.81 8.18 -34.35
CA LEU A 423 -17.02 7.65 -35.71
C LEU A 423 -18.23 8.28 -36.37
N ILE A 424 -19.35 8.40 -35.65
CA ILE A 424 -20.56 9.08 -36.15
C ILE A 424 -20.26 10.55 -36.52
N LYS A 425 -19.50 11.27 -35.69
CA LYS A 425 -19.08 12.66 -35.98
C LYS A 425 -18.20 12.75 -37.23
N ASN A 426 -17.46 11.68 -37.55
CA ASN A 426 -16.60 11.60 -38.74
C ASN A 426 -17.26 10.91 -39.94
N GLY A 427 -18.59 10.86 -39.98
CA GLY A 427 -19.37 10.48 -41.18
C GLY A 427 -19.79 9.00 -41.24
N TYR A 428 -19.63 8.24 -40.18
CA TYR A 428 -20.15 6.88 -40.09
C TYR A 428 -21.65 6.87 -39.70
N ASP A 429 -22.36 5.85 -40.09
CA ASP A 429 -23.79 5.67 -39.78
C ASP A 429 -24.03 5.52 -38.25
N LYS A 430 -25.27 5.87 -37.83
CA LYS A 430 -25.64 5.76 -36.41
C LYS A 430 -25.74 4.32 -35.88
N ASP A 431 -25.99 3.38 -36.80
CA ASP A 431 -26.23 1.96 -36.48
C ASP A 431 -24.95 1.07 -36.66
N ILE A 432 -23.76 1.66 -36.50
CA ILE A 432 -22.50 0.92 -36.63
C ILE A 432 -22.35 -0.09 -35.49
N GLU A 433 -21.95 -1.32 -35.84
CA GLU A 433 -21.57 -2.35 -34.89
C GLU A 433 -20.06 -2.40 -34.76
N LEU A 434 -19.57 -2.17 -33.51
CA LEU A 434 -18.14 -2.29 -33.19
C LEU A 434 -17.88 -3.66 -32.56
N SER A 435 -16.87 -4.37 -33.08
CA SER A 435 -16.41 -5.66 -32.57
C SER A 435 -14.89 -5.73 -32.51
N GLY A 436 -14.35 -6.76 -31.86
CA GLY A 436 -12.90 -6.96 -31.69
C GLY A 436 -12.27 -6.18 -30.53
N ILE A 437 -13.05 -5.38 -29.82
CA ILE A 437 -12.63 -4.60 -28.63
C ILE A 437 -13.60 -4.79 -27.48
N ASP A 438 -13.16 -4.54 -26.27
CA ASP A 438 -13.99 -4.53 -25.06
C ASP A 438 -14.84 -3.25 -24.95
N ASN A 439 -15.73 -3.19 -23.95
CA ASN A 439 -16.58 -2.02 -23.74
C ASN A 439 -15.80 -0.77 -23.33
N GLU A 440 -14.65 -0.96 -22.73
CA GLU A 440 -13.73 0.11 -22.30
C GLU A 440 -12.32 -0.31 -22.69
N PHE A 441 -11.49 0.64 -23.13
CA PHE A 441 -10.06 0.42 -23.29
C PHE A 441 -9.37 0.45 -21.93
N HIS A 442 -8.48 -0.51 -21.70
CA HIS A 442 -7.66 -0.59 -20.49
C HIS A 442 -6.35 0.19 -20.63
N SER A 443 -5.90 0.38 -21.85
CA SER A 443 -4.74 1.18 -22.23
C SER A 443 -5.07 2.68 -22.31
N ASN A 444 -4.09 3.50 -22.03
CA ASN A 444 -4.16 4.97 -22.16
C ASN A 444 -2.77 5.53 -22.46
N LEU A 445 -2.68 6.80 -22.82
CA LEU A 445 -1.45 7.52 -23.13
C LEU A 445 -1.16 8.58 -22.05
N LYS A 446 -1.18 8.17 -20.79
CA LYS A 446 -1.03 9.09 -19.65
C LYS A 446 0.31 9.82 -19.66
N SER A 447 1.42 9.11 -19.88
CA SER A 447 2.74 9.72 -19.89
C SER A 447 2.96 10.64 -21.10
N HIS A 448 2.40 10.29 -22.26
CA HIS A 448 2.43 11.20 -23.42
C HIS A 448 1.80 12.54 -23.11
N ILE A 449 0.68 12.55 -22.38
CA ILE A 449 -0.02 13.76 -21.97
C ILE A 449 0.72 14.49 -20.87
N ASP A 450 1.21 13.76 -19.85
CA ASP A 450 1.93 14.34 -18.73
C ASP A 450 3.24 15.02 -19.17
N PHE A 451 3.83 14.63 -20.32
CA PHE A 451 5.05 15.19 -20.90
C PHE A 451 4.84 15.97 -22.21
N GLU A 452 3.59 16.25 -22.63
CA GLU A 452 3.27 16.95 -23.88
C GLU A 452 3.93 18.35 -23.97
N ASP A 453 4.01 19.07 -22.85
CA ASP A 453 4.54 20.43 -22.77
C ASP A 453 6.08 20.50 -22.60
N TYR A 454 6.80 19.37 -22.65
CA TYR A 454 8.25 19.31 -22.38
C TYR A 454 9.07 19.14 -23.64
N ASP A 455 8.91 20.09 -24.61
CA ASP A 455 9.62 20.09 -25.92
C ASP A 455 11.15 20.05 -25.82
N ASN A 456 11.70 20.39 -24.66
CA ASN A 456 13.13 20.41 -24.37
C ASN A 456 13.69 19.04 -23.94
N LEU A 457 12.86 18.01 -23.78
CA LEU A 457 13.25 16.64 -23.48
C LEU A 457 13.14 15.75 -24.72
N SER A 458 14.12 14.86 -24.90
CA SER A 458 13.99 13.77 -25.89
C SER A 458 13.15 12.62 -25.30
N ASP A 459 12.61 11.76 -26.17
CA ASP A 459 11.85 10.57 -25.74
C ASP A 459 12.70 9.67 -24.84
N GLU A 460 14.00 9.51 -25.10
CA GLU A 460 14.91 8.72 -24.27
C GLU A 460 15.09 9.35 -22.87
N GLU A 461 15.12 10.67 -22.79
CA GLU A 461 15.23 11.38 -21.52
C GLU A 461 13.92 11.25 -20.72
N VAL A 462 12.77 11.34 -21.38
CA VAL A 462 11.47 11.11 -20.78
C VAL A 462 11.35 9.67 -20.26
N GLU A 463 11.77 8.68 -21.05
CA GLU A 463 11.81 7.27 -20.62
C GLU A 463 12.66 7.06 -19.35
N GLN A 464 13.82 7.69 -19.27
CA GLN A 464 14.66 7.63 -18.08
C GLN A 464 13.98 8.26 -16.85
N ILE A 465 13.29 9.37 -17.04
CA ILE A 465 12.52 10.04 -15.97
C ILE A 465 11.36 9.14 -15.53
N ILE A 466 10.60 8.57 -16.46
CA ILE A 466 9.48 7.65 -16.19
C ILE A 466 9.94 6.43 -15.39
N LEU A 467 11.08 5.84 -15.76
CA LEU A 467 11.66 4.72 -15.03
C LEU A 467 11.91 5.09 -13.55
N ARG A 468 12.46 6.26 -13.29
CA ARG A 468 12.76 6.72 -11.93
C ARG A 468 11.50 7.08 -11.15
N ILE A 469 10.52 7.71 -11.78
CA ILE A 469 9.21 7.97 -11.16
C ILE A 469 8.54 6.64 -10.73
N THR A 470 8.66 5.61 -11.59
CA THR A 470 8.06 4.29 -11.32
C THR A 470 8.72 3.57 -10.14
N VAL A 471 10.03 3.74 -9.96
CA VAL A 471 10.81 3.02 -8.94
C VAL A 471 10.94 3.80 -7.65
N PHE A 472 11.09 5.13 -7.72
CA PHE A 472 11.37 5.94 -6.54
C PHE A 472 10.08 6.48 -5.90
N GLU A 473 9.77 5.97 -4.70
CA GLU A 473 8.79 6.60 -3.81
C GLU A 473 9.38 7.84 -3.12
N ASP A 474 10.71 7.94 -3.02
CA ASP A 474 11.42 9.09 -2.44
C ASP A 474 11.56 10.21 -3.47
N LYS A 475 10.69 11.19 -3.36
CA LYS A 475 10.66 12.36 -4.26
C LYS A 475 11.91 13.23 -4.16
N GLN A 476 12.63 13.21 -3.02
CA GLN A 476 13.88 13.95 -2.90
C GLN A 476 14.97 13.37 -3.79
N LEU A 477 15.07 12.05 -3.86
CA LEU A 477 16.02 11.37 -4.75
C LEU A 477 15.76 11.68 -6.23
N LEU A 478 14.47 11.69 -6.62
CA LEU A 478 14.08 12.09 -7.97
C LEU A 478 14.44 13.57 -8.24
N LYS A 479 14.17 14.47 -7.27
CA LYS A 479 14.52 15.89 -7.39
C LYS A 479 16.02 16.09 -7.53
N ASP A 480 16.84 15.40 -6.74
CA ASP A 480 18.29 15.49 -6.79
C ASP A 480 18.82 14.99 -8.14
N TYR A 481 18.26 13.92 -8.68
CA TYR A 481 18.55 13.41 -10.02
C TYR A 481 18.20 14.43 -11.12
N LEU A 482 16.99 14.99 -11.11
CA LEU A 482 16.56 15.98 -12.09
C LEU A 482 17.42 17.27 -12.01
N ASN A 483 17.79 17.71 -10.81
CA ASN A 483 18.64 18.87 -10.63
C ASN A 483 20.05 18.69 -11.24
N ARG A 484 20.56 17.47 -11.23
CA ARG A 484 21.89 17.16 -11.74
C ARG A 484 21.90 16.88 -13.26
N GLU A 485 21.01 16.02 -13.71
CA GLU A 485 21.03 15.53 -15.09
C GLU A 485 20.23 16.40 -16.05
N PHE A 486 19.19 17.08 -15.55
CA PHE A 486 18.26 17.87 -16.36
C PHE A 486 18.27 19.35 -15.98
N VAL A 487 19.48 19.95 -16.05
CA VAL A 487 19.68 21.39 -15.73
C VAL A 487 18.86 22.31 -16.65
N LYS A 488 18.50 21.83 -17.85
CA LYS A 488 17.68 22.53 -18.84
C LYS A 488 16.22 22.72 -18.41
N LEU A 489 15.74 21.92 -17.45
CA LEU A 489 14.40 22.09 -16.87
C LEU A 489 14.40 23.24 -15.87
N SER A 490 13.34 24.01 -15.86
CA SER A 490 13.08 25.03 -14.84
C SER A 490 12.78 24.38 -13.46
N GLU A 491 12.79 25.16 -12.40
CA GLU A 491 12.47 24.67 -11.06
C GLU A 491 11.00 24.19 -10.97
N ASP A 492 10.09 24.90 -11.64
CA ASP A 492 8.67 24.55 -11.66
C ASP A 492 8.41 23.28 -12.46
N GLU A 493 9.05 23.08 -13.62
CA GLU A 493 8.96 21.84 -14.38
C GLU A 493 9.48 20.64 -13.58
N ARG A 494 10.63 20.77 -12.90
CA ARG A 494 11.15 19.70 -12.02
C ARG A 494 10.20 19.40 -10.88
N LYS A 495 9.56 20.41 -10.30
CA LYS A 495 8.55 20.25 -9.25
C LYS A 495 7.31 19.52 -9.77
N GLN A 496 6.85 19.84 -10.97
CA GLN A 496 5.72 19.16 -11.63
C GLN A 496 6.07 17.70 -11.91
N ILE A 497 7.23 17.39 -12.48
CA ILE A 497 7.69 16.01 -12.72
C ILE A 497 7.78 15.23 -11.40
N CYS A 498 8.31 15.85 -10.34
CA CYS A 498 8.35 15.23 -9.01
C CYS A 498 6.94 14.96 -8.41
N SER A 499 5.90 15.64 -8.90
CA SER A 499 4.53 15.40 -8.47
C SER A 499 3.89 14.18 -9.13
N LEU A 500 4.40 13.75 -10.29
CA LEU A 500 3.89 12.59 -11.02
C LEU A 500 4.07 11.29 -10.22
N SER A 501 3.15 10.36 -10.44
CA SER A 501 3.19 9.03 -9.80
C SER A 501 2.81 7.95 -10.81
N TYR A 502 3.79 7.10 -11.13
CA TYR A 502 3.61 5.96 -12.03
C TYR A 502 3.81 4.65 -11.27
N LYS A 503 3.05 3.62 -11.66
CA LYS A 503 3.09 2.31 -10.97
C LYS A 503 2.96 1.17 -11.96
N GLY A 504 3.73 0.13 -11.69
CA GLY A 504 3.64 -1.13 -12.40
C GLY A 504 4.64 -1.27 -13.53
N TRP A 505 4.80 -2.52 -13.96
CA TRP A 505 5.75 -2.94 -14.97
C TRP A 505 5.02 -3.62 -16.12
N GLY A 506 5.51 -3.40 -17.33
CA GLY A 506 5.14 -4.18 -18.49
C GLY A 506 5.74 -5.57 -18.45
N ASN A 507 5.50 -6.32 -19.51
CA ASN A 507 6.05 -7.67 -19.71
C ASN A 507 7.04 -7.76 -20.87
N LEU A 508 7.27 -6.65 -21.59
CA LEU A 508 8.08 -6.58 -22.78
C LEU A 508 9.21 -5.58 -22.60
N SER A 509 10.32 -5.81 -23.28
CA SER A 509 11.48 -4.91 -23.33
C SER A 509 11.41 -4.00 -24.55
N GLU A 510 12.13 -2.89 -24.50
CA GLU A 510 12.37 -2.01 -25.64
C GLU A 510 13.00 -2.78 -26.80
N MET A 511 13.99 -3.64 -26.52
CA MET A 511 14.64 -4.46 -27.53
C MET A 511 13.65 -5.34 -28.30
N LEU A 512 12.63 -5.90 -27.65
CA LEU A 512 11.59 -6.67 -28.36
C LEU A 512 10.74 -5.78 -29.26
N LEU A 513 10.36 -4.59 -28.79
CA LEU A 513 9.43 -3.71 -29.49
C LEU A 513 10.08 -2.98 -30.67
N ASN A 514 11.29 -2.45 -30.46
CA ASN A 514 12.00 -1.64 -31.45
C ASN A 514 13.28 -2.29 -32.01
N GLY A 515 13.96 -3.12 -31.21
CA GLY A 515 15.28 -3.67 -31.60
C GLY A 515 15.21 -4.96 -32.41
N ILE A 516 14.17 -5.78 -32.22
CA ILE A 516 13.97 -6.97 -33.08
C ILE A 516 13.28 -6.54 -34.35
N THR A 517 14.03 -6.61 -35.49
CA THR A 517 13.58 -6.21 -36.83
C THR A 517 13.54 -7.38 -37.77
N VAL A 518 12.71 -7.30 -38.79
CA VAL A 518 12.64 -8.24 -39.92
C VAL A 518 12.65 -7.45 -41.20
N THR A 519 13.45 -7.88 -42.20
CA THR A 519 13.50 -7.23 -43.49
C THR A 519 12.23 -7.53 -44.29
N ASP A 520 11.51 -6.51 -44.72
CA ASP A 520 10.34 -6.65 -45.58
C ASP A 520 10.67 -6.97 -47.05
N SER A 521 9.67 -7.11 -47.90
CA SER A 521 9.84 -7.38 -49.32
C SER A 521 10.55 -6.27 -50.10
N ASN A 522 10.68 -5.07 -49.51
CA ASN A 522 11.31 -3.89 -50.09
C ASN A 522 12.75 -3.69 -49.59
N GLY A 523 13.26 -4.59 -48.72
CA GLY A 523 14.58 -4.48 -48.12
C GLY A 523 14.65 -3.51 -46.93
N VAL A 524 13.51 -3.09 -46.35
CA VAL A 524 13.43 -2.20 -45.18
C VAL A 524 13.37 -3.04 -43.92
N GLU A 525 14.12 -2.68 -42.92
CA GLU A 525 14.00 -3.26 -41.58
C GLU A 525 12.78 -2.71 -40.87
N VAL A 526 11.90 -3.60 -40.39
CA VAL A 526 10.62 -3.27 -39.76
C VAL A 526 10.60 -3.86 -38.37
N SER A 527 10.40 -3.02 -37.37
CA SER A 527 10.27 -3.42 -35.96
C SER A 527 8.86 -3.95 -35.63
N VAL A 528 8.69 -4.51 -34.45
CA VAL A 528 7.36 -4.91 -33.95
C VAL A 528 6.43 -3.70 -33.83
N MET A 529 6.95 -2.55 -33.39
CA MET A 529 6.18 -1.31 -33.30
C MET A 529 5.76 -0.77 -34.66
N ASP A 530 6.65 -0.83 -35.66
CA ASP A 530 6.31 -0.44 -37.05
C ASP A 530 5.17 -1.31 -37.59
N MET A 531 5.20 -2.61 -37.32
CA MET A 531 4.13 -3.53 -37.72
C MET A 531 2.81 -3.21 -37.03
N LEU A 532 2.83 -2.90 -35.73
CA LEU A 532 1.64 -2.51 -34.98
C LEU A 532 1.05 -1.20 -35.50
N TRP A 533 1.90 -0.22 -35.86
CA TRP A 533 1.49 1.08 -36.38
C TRP A 533 0.92 0.98 -37.80
N ASN A 534 1.60 0.26 -38.69
CA ASN A 534 1.31 0.22 -40.12
C ASN A 534 0.36 -0.91 -40.52
N THR A 535 -0.06 -1.78 -39.61
CA THR A 535 -1.01 -2.89 -39.89
C THR A 535 -2.05 -2.99 -38.78
N ASN A 536 -3.08 -3.81 -39.01
CA ASN A 536 -4.10 -4.12 -37.99
C ASN A 536 -3.79 -5.44 -37.26
N LEU A 537 -2.53 -5.83 -37.20
CA LEU A 537 -2.10 -7.04 -36.52
C LEU A 537 -1.82 -6.74 -35.03
N ASN A 538 -2.25 -7.65 -34.16
CA ASN A 538 -1.83 -7.61 -32.76
C ASN A 538 -0.48 -8.34 -32.56
N LEU A 539 0.14 -8.18 -31.40
CA LEU A 539 1.43 -8.78 -31.07
C LEU A 539 1.49 -10.29 -31.36
N MET A 540 0.46 -11.04 -30.96
CA MET A 540 0.45 -12.49 -31.15
C MET A 540 0.42 -12.90 -32.62
N GLN A 541 -0.23 -12.11 -33.47
CA GLN A 541 -0.25 -12.32 -34.91
C GLN A 541 1.10 -11.98 -35.53
N ILE A 542 1.74 -10.87 -35.11
CA ILE A 542 3.07 -10.46 -35.59
C ILE A 542 4.12 -11.51 -35.21
N LEU A 543 4.10 -12.01 -33.98
CA LEU A 543 5.02 -13.06 -33.52
C LEU A 543 4.68 -14.47 -34.06
N SER A 544 3.68 -14.60 -34.93
CA SER A 544 3.40 -15.88 -35.60
C SER A 544 4.55 -16.23 -36.58
N LYS A 545 4.63 -17.51 -36.95
CA LYS A 545 5.67 -18.00 -37.89
C LYS A 545 5.69 -17.29 -39.25
N LYS A 546 4.58 -16.63 -39.61
CA LYS A 546 4.38 -16.01 -40.93
C LYS A 546 5.30 -14.81 -41.16
N TYR A 547 5.65 -14.03 -40.13
CA TYR A 547 6.30 -12.74 -40.26
C TYR A 547 7.80 -12.75 -39.90
N GLY A 548 8.36 -13.89 -39.50
CA GLY A 548 9.79 -14.03 -39.26
C GLY A 548 10.29 -13.61 -37.86
N TYR A 549 9.60 -12.76 -37.14
CA TYR A 549 10.04 -12.26 -35.81
C TYR A 549 10.35 -13.37 -34.81
N LYS A 550 9.64 -14.49 -34.89
CA LYS A 550 9.90 -15.64 -34.02
C LYS A 550 11.30 -16.21 -34.23
N ALA A 551 11.79 -16.25 -35.47
CA ALA A 551 13.13 -16.74 -35.79
C ALA A 551 14.21 -15.78 -35.26
N GLU A 552 13.99 -14.48 -35.39
CA GLU A 552 14.88 -13.45 -34.84
C GLU A 552 14.93 -13.49 -33.30
N ILE A 553 13.82 -13.67 -32.65
CA ILE A 553 13.76 -13.86 -31.19
C ILE A 553 14.54 -15.14 -30.78
N GLU A 554 14.36 -16.25 -31.49
CA GLU A 554 15.08 -17.50 -31.22
C GLU A 554 16.61 -17.32 -31.49
N HIS A 555 17.00 -16.56 -32.50
CA HIS A 555 18.37 -16.22 -32.78
C HIS A 555 18.97 -15.34 -31.66
N TYR A 556 18.30 -14.25 -31.30
CA TYR A 556 18.71 -13.37 -30.21
C TYR A 556 18.92 -14.14 -28.91
N ASN A 557 17.95 -14.98 -28.54
CA ASN A 557 18.01 -15.78 -27.32
C ASN A 557 19.17 -16.79 -27.33
N LYS A 558 19.50 -17.35 -28.46
CA LYS A 558 20.67 -18.23 -28.62
C LYS A 558 21.99 -17.51 -28.39
N GLU A 559 22.14 -16.29 -28.94
CA GLU A 559 23.36 -15.49 -28.80
C GLU A 559 23.53 -14.99 -27.35
N HIS A 560 22.41 -14.70 -26.66
CA HIS A 560 22.39 -14.20 -25.31
C HIS A 560 22.16 -15.29 -24.24
N GLU A 561 22.19 -16.57 -24.66
CA GLU A 561 22.08 -17.70 -23.76
C GLU A 561 23.30 -17.76 -22.84
N LYS A 562 23.12 -17.37 -21.57
CA LYS A 562 24.16 -17.55 -20.56
C LYS A 562 24.34 -19.04 -20.27
N THR A 563 25.52 -19.56 -20.52
CA THR A 563 25.88 -20.91 -20.07
C THR A 563 25.93 -20.91 -18.55
N ILE A 564 25.01 -21.61 -17.92
CA ILE A 564 24.92 -21.73 -16.46
C ILE A 564 25.89 -22.81 -16.01
N TYR A 565 27.08 -22.44 -15.56
CA TYR A 565 28.12 -23.37 -15.10
C TYR A 565 27.94 -23.78 -13.64
N ASN A 566 27.37 -22.89 -12.83
CA ASN A 566 27.30 -23.09 -11.40
C ASN A 566 25.96 -22.57 -10.83
N ARG A 567 25.81 -22.74 -9.52
CA ARG A 567 24.60 -22.33 -8.79
C ARG A 567 24.43 -20.81 -8.76
N GLU A 568 25.49 -20.07 -8.78
CA GLU A 568 25.53 -18.62 -8.67
C GLU A 568 25.04 -18.01 -9.98
N ASP A 569 25.55 -18.50 -11.10
CA ASP A 569 25.06 -18.13 -12.44
C ASP A 569 23.56 -18.39 -12.59
N LEU A 570 23.05 -19.50 -12.03
CA LEU A 570 21.62 -19.80 -12.05
C LEU A 570 20.81 -18.79 -11.23
N MET A 571 21.35 -18.37 -10.07
CA MET A 571 20.64 -17.41 -9.20
C MET A 571 20.58 -16.02 -9.81
N ASP A 572 21.63 -15.61 -10.49
CA ASP A 572 21.69 -14.34 -11.21
C ASP A 572 20.84 -14.38 -12.47
N TYR A 573 20.85 -15.48 -13.21
CA TYR A 573 19.98 -15.70 -14.36
C TYR A 573 18.49 -15.62 -14.00
N LEU A 574 18.08 -16.26 -12.90
CA LEU A 574 16.68 -16.27 -12.48
C LEU A 574 16.17 -14.93 -11.96
N ASN A 575 17.05 -13.99 -11.60
CA ASN A 575 16.70 -12.66 -11.05
C ASN A 575 15.54 -12.67 -10.04
N ILE A 576 15.52 -13.64 -9.13
CA ILE A 576 14.44 -13.88 -8.20
C ILE A 576 14.66 -13.22 -6.83
N PRO A 577 13.59 -12.80 -6.13
CA PRO A 577 13.69 -12.23 -4.78
C PRO A 577 14.42 -13.15 -3.79
N PRO A 578 15.11 -12.61 -2.77
CA PRO A 578 15.90 -13.40 -1.81
C PRO A 578 15.11 -14.52 -1.13
N ALA A 579 13.83 -14.33 -0.86
CA ALA A 579 12.97 -15.35 -0.27
C ALA A 579 12.76 -16.56 -1.21
N GLN A 580 12.62 -16.31 -2.50
CA GLN A 580 12.50 -17.37 -3.51
C GLN A 580 13.85 -18.01 -3.80
N ARG A 581 14.95 -17.24 -3.80
CA ARG A 581 16.33 -17.79 -3.89
C ARG A 581 16.58 -18.85 -2.83
N ARG A 582 16.13 -18.66 -1.58
CA ARG A 582 16.25 -19.69 -0.52
C ARG A 582 15.53 -20.97 -0.89
N LYS A 583 14.31 -20.89 -1.43
CA LYS A 583 13.52 -22.07 -1.84
C LYS A 583 14.20 -22.83 -2.97
N VAL A 584 14.70 -22.13 -3.99
CA VAL A 584 15.45 -22.73 -5.10
C VAL A 584 16.73 -23.39 -4.58
N ASN A 585 17.45 -22.73 -3.67
CA ASN A 585 18.65 -23.28 -3.06
C ASN A 585 18.38 -24.56 -2.26
N GLN A 586 17.28 -24.63 -1.53
CA GLN A 586 16.85 -25.85 -0.84
C GLN A 586 16.52 -26.96 -1.83
N LEU A 587 15.79 -26.64 -2.92
CA LEU A 587 15.47 -27.59 -3.96
C LEU A 587 16.73 -28.18 -4.61
N ILE A 588 17.69 -27.34 -4.99
CA ILE A 588 18.98 -27.80 -5.56
C ILE A 588 19.71 -28.70 -4.57
N THR A 589 19.71 -28.38 -3.29
CA THR A 589 20.35 -29.19 -2.25
C THR A 589 19.67 -30.56 -2.11
N ILE A 590 18.34 -30.61 -2.14
CA ILE A 590 17.57 -31.86 -2.11
C ILE A 590 17.87 -32.72 -3.33
N VAL A 591 17.82 -32.12 -4.53
CA VAL A 591 18.13 -32.83 -5.79
C VAL A 591 19.55 -33.40 -5.79
N LYS A 592 20.53 -32.61 -5.34
CA LYS A 592 21.93 -33.07 -5.17
C LYS A 592 22.05 -34.25 -4.22
N SER A 593 21.33 -34.21 -3.08
CA SER A 593 21.32 -35.30 -2.10
C SER A 593 20.68 -36.57 -2.67
N LEU A 594 19.55 -36.43 -3.38
CA LEU A 594 18.88 -37.56 -4.05
C LEU A 594 19.79 -38.17 -5.12
N LYS A 595 20.43 -37.35 -5.95
CA LYS A 595 21.39 -37.81 -6.96
C LYS A 595 22.54 -38.58 -6.34
N LYS A 596 23.06 -38.13 -5.18
CA LYS A 596 24.17 -38.80 -4.46
C LYS A 596 23.73 -40.16 -3.92
N THR A 597 22.47 -40.27 -3.47
CA THR A 597 21.97 -41.48 -2.82
C THR A 597 21.43 -42.53 -3.81
N TYR A 598 20.76 -42.08 -4.85
CA TYR A 598 20.01 -42.94 -5.79
C TYR A 598 20.54 -42.92 -7.22
N GLY A 599 21.56 -42.15 -7.51
CA GLY A 599 22.08 -41.94 -8.88
C GLY A 599 21.33 -40.88 -9.66
N VAL A 600 21.67 -40.75 -10.95
CA VAL A 600 21.04 -39.78 -11.85
C VAL A 600 19.63 -40.21 -12.23
N PRO A 601 18.60 -39.38 -12.04
CA PRO A 601 17.23 -39.75 -12.43
C PRO A 601 17.09 -39.84 -13.97
N ASN A 602 16.40 -40.87 -14.43
CA ASN A 602 16.13 -41.03 -15.87
C ASN A 602 15.07 -40.04 -16.39
N LYS A 603 14.15 -39.61 -15.52
CA LYS A 603 13.12 -38.60 -15.85
C LYS A 603 12.81 -37.73 -14.63
N ILE A 604 12.52 -36.48 -14.89
CA ILE A 604 12.07 -35.49 -13.88
C ILE A 604 10.71 -34.97 -14.31
N PHE A 605 9.72 -35.08 -13.44
CA PHE A 605 8.37 -34.56 -13.69
C PHE A 605 8.14 -33.31 -12.85
N PHE A 606 7.76 -32.22 -13.50
CA PHE A 606 7.33 -31.00 -12.84
C PHE A 606 5.80 -30.94 -12.84
N LYS A 607 5.20 -30.90 -11.67
CA LYS A 607 3.79 -30.60 -11.52
C LYS A 607 3.61 -29.14 -11.11
N ILE A 608 3.12 -28.33 -12.02
CA ILE A 608 2.75 -26.94 -11.75
C ILE A 608 1.26 -26.94 -11.42
N SER A 609 0.90 -26.73 -10.16
CA SER A 609 -0.47 -26.43 -9.78
C SER A 609 -0.68 -24.92 -9.86
N ARG A 610 -1.55 -24.47 -10.76
CA ARG A 610 -2.12 -23.12 -10.69
C ARG A 610 -3.28 -23.22 -9.72
N GLU A 611 -3.12 -22.63 -8.53
CA GLU A 611 -4.29 -22.34 -7.70
C GLU A 611 -5.08 -21.24 -8.43
N HIS A 612 -6.28 -21.57 -8.90
CA HIS A 612 -7.27 -20.52 -9.13
C HIS A 612 -7.51 -19.87 -7.77
N GLN A 613 -7.15 -18.60 -7.64
CA GLN A 613 -7.69 -17.77 -6.57
C GLN A 613 -9.18 -17.59 -6.87
N ASP A 614 -9.97 -18.60 -6.53
CA ASP A 614 -11.37 -18.36 -6.25
C ASP A 614 -11.44 -17.41 -5.05
N ASP A 615 -12.40 -16.51 -5.06
CA ASP A 615 -12.69 -15.52 -4.00
C ASP A 615 -12.39 -16.05 -2.61
N PRO A 616 -11.99 -15.17 -1.64
CA PRO A 616 -11.62 -15.58 -0.30
C PRO A 616 -12.84 -16.19 0.40
N LYS A 617 -13.16 -17.42 0.07
CA LYS A 617 -14.01 -18.26 0.89
C LYS A 617 -13.25 -18.49 2.18
N ARG A 618 -13.96 -18.25 3.28
CA ARG A 618 -13.57 -18.55 4.67
C ARG A 618 -12.50 -19.62 4.73
N THR A 619 -11.29 -19.27 5.15
CA THR A 619 -10.23 -20.24 5.39
C THR A 619 -10.77 -21.27 6.40
N SER A 620 -10.93 -22.50 5.95
CA SER A 620 -11.27 -23.60 6.85
C SER A 620 -10.15 -23.78 7.88
N SER A 621 -10.50 -24.05 9.12
CA SER A 621 -9.51 -24.29 10.17
C SER A 621 -8.61 -25.47 9.80
N ARG A 622 -7.38 -25.51 10.34
CA ARG A 622 -6.47 -26.67 10.15
C ARG A 622 -7.17 -27.99 10.51
N LYS A 623 -8.01 -27.96 11.55
CA LYS A 623 -8.80 -29.12 11.98
C LYS A 623 -9.82 -29.56 10.92
N GLU A 624 -10.53 -28.62 10.30
CA GLU A 624 -11.48 -28.93 9.22
C GLU A 624 -10.78 -29.48 7.97
N GLN A 625 -9.62 -28.96 7.62
CA GLN A 625 -8.81 -29.45 6.50
C GLN A 625 -8.36 -30.90 6.72
N LEU A 626 -7.86 -31.21 7.92
CA LEU A 626 -7.47 -32.56 8.30
C LEU A 626 -8.69 -33.51 8.32
N LYS A 627 -9.81 -33.11 8.91
CA LYS A 627 -11.06 -33.87 8.91
C LYS A 627 -11.55 -34.20 7.51
N TYR A 628 -11.43 -33.25 6.57
CA TYR A 628 -11.78 -33.48 5.18
C TYR A 628 -10.89 -34.54 4.52
N LEU A 629 -9.57 -34.49 4.76
CA LEU A 629 -8.62 -35.48 4.27
C LEU A 629 -8.89 -36.87 4.84
N TYR A 630 -9.30 -36.97 6.11
CA TYR A 630 -9.59 -38.26 6.75
C TYR A 630 -10.95 -38.86 6.40
N LYS A 631 -11.91 -38.08 5.89
CA LYS A 631 -13.24 -38.56 5.48
C LYS A 631 -13.21 -39.65 4.37
N SER A 632 -12.18 -39.64 3.54
CA SER A 632 -12.04 -40.57 2.41
C SER A 632 -11.30 -41.85 2.77
N LEU A 633 -10.86 -42.03 4.00
CA LEU A 633 -9.95 -43.08 4.41
C LEU A 633 -10.68 -44.21 5.13
N LYS A 634 -10.28 -45.48 4.85
CA LYS A 634 -11.02 -46.68 5.27
C LYS A 634 -10.27 -47.61 6.25
N SER A 635 -8.99 -47.35 6.57
CA SER A 635 -8.18 -48.19 7.43
C SER A 635 -8.46 -48.00 8.92
N GLU A 636 -8.22 -49.03 9.77
CA GLU A 636 -8.44 -48.94 11.20
C GLU A 636 -7.45 -48.01 11.89
N ASP A 637 -6.18 -47.97 11.47
CA ASP A 637 -5.16 -47.06 11.95
C ASP A 637 -5.58 -45.56 11.76
N GLU A 638 -6.28 -45.28 10.66
CA GLU A 638 -6.76 -43.95 10.31
C GLU A 638 -7.99 -43.55 11.13
N LYS A 639 -8.82 -44.47 11.54
CA LYS A 639 -9.94 -44.23 12.47
C LYS A 639 -9.44 -43.86 13.86
N HIS A 640 -8.31 -44.41 14.30
CA HIS A 640 -7.67 -44.03 15.57
C HIS A 640 -7.18 -42.59 15.52
N LEU A 641 -6.44 -42.24 14.47
CA LEU A 641 -5.96 -40.87 14.26
C LEU A 641 -7.08 -39.84 14.15
N MET A 642 -8.24 -40.25 13.59
CA MET A 642 -9.42 -39.37 13.53
C MET A 642 -9.99 -39.09 14.93
N LYS A 643 -10.00 -40.06 15.84
CA LYS A 643 -10.42 -39.88 17.22
C LYS A 643 -9.44 -38.95 17.96
N GLU A 644 -8.14 -39.17 17.81
CA GLU A 644 -7.11 -38.28 18.37
C GLU A 644 -7.25 -36.85 17.86
N LEU A 645 -7.53 -36.66 16.54
CA LEU A 645 -7.77 -35.35 15.94
C LEU A 645 -9.02 -34.67 16.49
N ASP A 646 -10.06 -35.44 16.82
CA ASP A 646 -11.30 -34.90 17.41
C ASP A 646 -11.11 -34.37 18.83
N GLU A 647 -10.21 -34.98 19.60
CA GLU A 647 -9.85 -34.57 20.97
C GLU A 647 -9.00 -33.31 21.03
N LEU A 648 -8.22 -33.01 19.97
CA LEU A 648 -7.40 -31.80 19.89
C LEU A 648 -8.22 -30.54 19.59
N ASN A 649 -7.80 -29.41 20.17
CA ASN A 649 -8.37 -28.11 19.86
C ASN A 649 -7.58 -27.40 18.74
N ASP A 650 -8.15 -26.33 18.15
CA ASP A 650 -7.49 -25.57 17.06
C ASP A 650 -6.17 -24.91 17.50
N HIS A 651 -5.99 -24.63 18.79
CA HIS A 651 -4.77 -24.06 19.31
C HIS A 651 -3.62 -25.08 19.31
N GLU A 652 -3.87 -26.33 19.65
CA GLU A 652 -2.87 -27.41 19.61
C GLU A 652 -2.45 -27.70 18.16
N LEU A 653 -3.39 -27.65 17.21
CA LEU A 653 -3.13 -27.78 15.78
C LEU A 653 -2.46 -26.55 15.16
N SER A 654 -2.35 -25.42 15.88
CA SER A 654 -1.53 -24.28 15.45
C SER A 654 -0.03 -24.60 15.51
N ASN A 655 0.37 -25.61 16.31
CA ASN A 655 1.73 -26.13 16.32
C ASN A 655 1.99 -26.94 15.03
N ASP A 656 2.94 -26.48 14.22
CA ASP A 656 3.27 -27.10 12.94
C ASP A 656 3.71 -28.58 13.06
N LYS A 657 4.32 -28.98 14.16
CA LYS A 657 4.72 -30.39 14.37
C LYS A 657 3.50 -31.30 14.53
N VAL A 658 2.51 -30.87 15.33
CA VAL A 658 1.27 -31.61 15.53
C VAL A 658 0.46 -31.66 14.25
N TYR A 659 0.34 -30.51 13.56
CA TYR A 659 -0.35 -30.44 12.26
C TYR A 659 0.29 -31.38 11.22
N LEU A 660 1.62 -31.35 11.10
CA LEU A 660 2.35 -32.22 10.15
C LEU A 660 2.26 -33.70 10.52
N TYR A 661 2.22 -34.06 11.82
CA TYR A 661 2.00 -35.43 12.27
C TYR A 661 0.68 -35.97 11.72
N PHE A 662 -0.42 -35.22 11.86
CA PHE A 662 -1.71 -35.64 11.32
C PHE A 662 -1.73 -35.60 9.79
N LEU A 663 -1.12 -34.59 9.15
CA LEU A 663 -1.07 -34.49 7.68
C LEU A 663 -0.35 -35.69 7.06
N GLN A 664 0.66 -36.25 7.76
CA GLN A 664 1.42 -37.42 7.35
C GLN A 664 0.83 -38.75 7.86
N LYS A 665 -0.36 -38.72 8.44
CA LYS A 665 -1.06 -39.91 9.00
C LYS A 665 -0.22 -40.67 10.03
N GLY A 666 0.47 -39.93 10.92
CA GLY A 666 1.33 -40.52 11.95
C GLY A 666 2.54 -41.30 11.42
N ARG A 667 2.91 -41.12 10.14
CA ARG A 667 4.04 -41.80 9.50
C ARG A 667 5.04 -40.82 8.92
N CYS A 668 6.31 -41.13 9.03
CA CYS A 668 7.37 -40.37 8.39
C CYS A 668 7.24 -40.44 6.86
N ILE A 669 7.10 -39.28 6.18
CA ILE A 669 6.94 -39.23 4.72
C ILE A 669 8.14 -39.79 3.95
N TYR A 670 9.32 -39.80 4.56
CA TYR A 670 10.55 -40.29 3.93
C TYR A 670 10.82 -41.78 4.17
N SER A 671 10.50 -42.29 5.33
CA SER A 671 10.83 -43.68 5.71
C SER A 671 9.61 -44.60 5.81
N GLY A 672 8.37 -44.05 5.81
CA GLY A 672 7.15 -44.80 6.04
C GLY A 672 6.96 -45.33 7.48
N LYS A 673 7.93 -45.15 8.36
CA LYS A 673 7.86 -45.63 9.76
C LYS A 673 6.84 -44.81 10.55
N LYS A 674 6.14 -45.48 11.49
CA LYS A 674 5.28 -44.79 12.48
C LYS A 674 6.10 -43.78 13.28
N LEU A 675 5.53 -42.60 13.48
CA LEU A 675 6.05 -41.55 14.37
C LEU A 675 5.42 -41.76 15.75
N ASN A 676 6.22 -41.74 16.80
CA ASN A 676 5.74 -41.82 18.18
C ASN A 676 5.50 -40.42 18.74
#